data_57c478045d1db3cbc0c079e079481ea0
#
_entry.id   57c478045d1db3cbc0c079e079481ea0
#
_cell.length_a   1.000
_cell.length_b   1.000
_cell.length_c   1.000
_cell.angle_alpha   90.00
_cell.angle_beta   90.00
_cell.angle_gamma   90.00
#
_symmetry.space_group_name_H-M   'P 1'
#
loop_
_entity.id
_entity.type
_entity.pdbx_description
1 polymer ?
#
loop_
_entity_poly.entity_id
_entity_poly.type
_entity_poly.pdbx_seq_one_letter_code
_entity_poly.pdbx_strand_id
1 'polypeptide(L)'
;MASNMKEQAKKTFDLNGKSYTYYDLSTLEDQGLTKVSKLPYSIRVLLESVLRQEDGHVITDEHIKSLAEFTQGAKGEVPFKPSRVILQDFTGVPAVVDLASLRKAMNDVGGDLNKINPEVPVDLVIDHSVQVDSYANPDALERNMKLEFERNYERYQFLNWATKAFDNYKAVPPATGIVHQVNLEYLANVVHVREDDNGDEVAFPDTLVGTDSHTTMINGLGVLGWGVGGIEAEAGMLGQPSYFPIPEVIGVKLTNELPQGSTATDLALRVTQELRKKGVVGKFIEFYGPGVVNLPLADRATIANMAPEYGATCGFFPVDEESLKYMKLTGRSDEHVDLVKKYLQENSLFFDVDKEEPEYTDVIEIDLSTVEASLSGPKRPQDLIFLSDMKKEFEDSVTAPAGNQGHGLDKSEFDIEATINFEDGSTAKMKTGDIAIAAITSCTNTSNPYVMLGAGLVAKKAVEKGLKVPEFVKTSLAPGSKVVTGYLRDAGLQDYLDDLGFNLVGYGCTTCIGNSGPLLPEIEKAVAEEDLLVTSVLSGNRNFEGRIHPLVKANYLASPQLVVAYALAGTVDIDLQNEPLGKGKDGQDVYLKDIWPSIKEVADTVDSVVTPELFKEEYESVYNNNEMWNEIDVTDKPLYDFDPNSTYIQNPSFFQGLSKEPDSIKPLTGMRVLGKFGDSVTTDHISPAGAIGKDTPAGKYLLEHDVPVRNFNSYGSRRGNHEVMVRGTFANIRIKNQLAPGTEGGFTTYWPTDEVMSIYDAAQKYKADNTGLVVLAGNDYGMGSSRDWAAKGTNLLGVKTVIAQSYERIHRSNLVMMGVLPLQFQDGESADSLGLDGSETFSVDINEDVKPHDLIDVKATKEDGTEVDFKAIARFDSNVEMDYYRNGGILQLVLRDKLAQ
;
A
#
# COMPACT_ATOMS: atom_id res chain seq x y z
N MET A 1 -12.16 38.85 -2.86
CA MET A 1 -13.07 38.98 -1.71
C MET A 1 -13.01 37.65 -1.00
N ALA A 2 -12.69 37.64 0.31
CA ALA A 2 -12.71 36.40 1.08
C ALA A 2 -14.08 35.72 0.91
N SER A 3 -14.08 34.42 0.77
CA SER A 3 -15.28 33.62 0.64
C SER A 3 -16.23 33.91 1.80
N ASN A 4 -17.49 34.16 1.49
CA ASN A 4 -18.50 34.32 2.50
C ASN A 4 -18.99 32.98 3.09
N MET A 5 -18.73 31.85 2.40
CA MET A 5 -19.21 30.53 2.82
C MET A 5 -18.44 30.00 4.05
N LYS A 6 -17.12 30.04 4.03
CA LYS A 6 -16.29 29.63 5.16
C LYS A 6 -16.62 30.42 6.45
N GLU A 7 -16.65 31.76 6.34
CA GLU A 7 -16.95 32.62 7.48
C GLU A 7 -18.37 32.41 8.04
N GLN A 8 -19.35 32.16 7.15
CA GLN A 8 -20.72 31.84 7.58
C GLN A 8 -20.84 30.46 8.23
N ALA A 9 -20.00 29.52 7.85
CA ALA A 9 -19.98 28.17 8.41
C ALA A 9 -19.25 28.09 9.76
N LYS A 10 -18.42 29.07 10.12
CA LYS A 10 -17.66 29.09 11.38
C LYS A 10 -18.63 29.24 12.57
N LYS A 11 -18.73 28.19 13.39
CA LYS A 11 -19.57 28.08 14.58
C LYS A 11 -18.78 27.52 15.75
N THR A 12 -19.39 27.58 16.95
CA THR A 12 -18.80 27.02 18.16
C THR A 12 -19.77 26.07 18.86
N PHE A 13 -19.23 25.10 19.59
CA PHE A 13 -19.96 24.29 20.56
C PHE A 13 -19.18 24.19 21.85
N ASP A 14 -19.91 24.05 22.96
CA ASP A 14 -19.30 23.91 24.28
C ASP A 14 -19.33 22.45 24.74
N LEU A 15 -18.22 21.97 25.33
CA LEU A 15 -18.11 20.67 25.93
C LEU A 15 -17.18 20.73 27.14
N ASN A 16 -17.65 20.24 28.31
CA ASN A 16 -16.85 20.16 29.55
C ASN A 16 -16.19 21.47 29.96
N GLY A 17 -16.85 22.62 29.69
CA GLY A 17 -16.37 23.97 30.04
C GLY A 17 -15.34 24.55 29.08
N LYS A 18 -15.07 23.88 27.95
CA LYS A 18 -14.28 24.40 26.85
C LYS A 18 -15.16 24.70 25.64
N SER A 19 -14.81 25.72 24.87
CA SER A 19 -15.48 26.06 23.61
C SER A 19 -14.60 25.64 22.44
N TYR A 20 -15.20 24.97 21.46
CA TYR A 20 -14.53 24.52 20.26
C TYR A 20 -15.17 25.16 19.05
N THR A 21 -14.33 25.62 18.12
CA THR A 21 -14.75 26.13 16.81
C THR A 21 -14.87 24.96 15.83
N TYR A 22 -15.83 25.03 14.92
CA TYR A 22 -15.98 24.09 13.81
C TYR A 22 -16.64 24.74 12.60
N TYR A 23 -16.59 24.07 11.46
CA TYR A 23 -17.21 24.55 10.20
C TYR A 23 -18.45 23.72 9.91
N ASP A 24 -19.62 24.31 10.15
CA ASP A 24 -20.92 23.64 10.11
C ASP A 24 -21.42 23.45 8.69
N LEU A 25 -21.53 22.19 8.26
CA LEU A 25 -22.04 21.80 6.94
C LEU A 25 -23.50 22.21 6.73
N SER A 26 -24.31 22.34 7.78
CA SER A 26 -25.73 22.73 7.65
C SER A 26 -25.87 24.16 7.09
N THR A 27 -24.86 25.00 7.19
CA THR A 27 -24.85 26.33 6.59
C THR A 27 -24.97 26.28 5.08
N LEU A 28 -24.45 25.25 4.43
CA LEU A 28 -24.60 25.05 2.98
C LEU A 28 -26.02 24.63 2.59
N GLU A 29 -26.72 23.94 3.49
CA GLU A 29 -28.14 23.63 3.35
C GLU A 29 -29.01 24.88 3.46
N ASP A 30 -28.70 25.75 4.44
CA ASP A 30 -29.38 27.05 4.62
C ASP A 30 -29.22 27.97 3.38
N GLN A 31 -28.10 27.82 2.65
CA GLN A 31 -27.85 28.52 1.40
C GLN A 31 -28.51 27.85 0.18
N GLY A 32 -29.16 26.72 0.35
CA GLY A 32 -29.85 25.98 -0.72
C GLY A 32 -28.94 25.24 -1.68
N LEU A 33 -27.67 25.01 -1.30
CA LEU A 33 -26.70 24.32 -2.17
C LEU A 33 -26.85 22.80 -2.14
N THR A 34 -27.25 22.25 -0.99
CA THR A 34 -27.35 20.80 -0.81
C THR A 34 -28.33 20.46 0.31
N LYS A 35 -28.64 19.17 0.44
CA LYS A 35 -29.23 18.59 1.66
C LYS A 35 -28.20 17.64 2.26
N VAL A 36 -27.58 18.04 3.36
CA VAL A 36 -26.43 17.33 3.96
C VAL A 36 -26.75 15.88 4.27
N SER A 37 -28.00 15.57 4.75
CA SER A 37 -28.43 14.20 5.03
C SER A 37 -28.42 13.28 3.81
N LYS A 38 -28.48 13.82 2.60
CA LYS A 38 -28.44 13.07 1.34
C LYS A 38 -27.04 12.80 0.81
N LEU A 39 -26.03 13.51 1.30
CA LEU A 39 -24.66 13.27 0.90
C LEU A 39 -24.11 12.01 1.56
N PRO A 40 -23.35 11.16 0.84
CA PRO A 40 -22.54 10.12 1.48
C PRO A 40 -21.64 10.70 2.59
N TYR A 41 -21.42 9.96 3.65
CA TYR A 41 -20.58 10.44 4.77
C TYR A 41 -19.14 10.75 4.33
N SER A 42 -18.57 9.95 3.43
CA SER A 42 -17.26 10.22 2.83
C SER A 42 -17.21 11.57 2.08
N ILE A 43 -18.29 11.93 1.39
CA ILE A 43 -18.43 13.23 0.72
C ILE A 43 -18.59 14.37 1.74
N ARG A 44 -19.33 14.14 2.85
CA ARG A 44 -19.43 15.15 3.94
C ARG A 44 -18.07 15.45 4.55
N VAL A 45 -17.22 14.41 4.76
CA VAL A 45 -15.85 14.60 5.27
C VAL A 45 -15.00 15.42 4.27
N LEU A 46 -15.06 15.12 2.97
CA LEU A 46 -14.36 15.91 1.96
C LEU A 46 -14.88 17.35 1.90
N LEU A 47 -16.21 17.53 1.99
CA LEU A 47 -16.85 18.85 1.96
C LEU A 47 -16.44 19.72 3.17
N GLU A 48 -16.39 19.11 4.36
CA GLU A 48 -15.86 19.79 5.55
C GLU A 48 -14.42 20.24 5.36
N SER A 49 -13.58 19.32 4.85
CA SER A 49 -12.16 19.61 4.62
C SER A 49 -11.96 20.77 3.64
N VAL A 50 -12.70 20.80 2.54
CA VAL A 50 -12.63 21.87 1.52
C VAL A 50 -13.19 23.19 2.09
N LEU A 51 -14.32 23.14 2.80
CA LEU A 51 -14.97 24.32 3.42
C LEU A 51 -14.05 24.98 4.46
N ARG A 52 -13.46 24.18 5.34
CA ARG A 52 -12.57 24.66 6.40
C ARG A 52 -11.26 25.24 5.85
N GLN A 53 -10.72 24.66 4.80
CA GLN A 53 -9.41 25.01 4.25
C GLN A 53 -9.47 25.97 3.06
N GLU A 54 -10.67 26.47 2.72
CA GLU A 54 -10.86 27.46 1.65
C GLU A 54 -9.99 28.72 1.90
N ASP A 55 -9.22 29.09 0.89
CA ASP A 55 -8.27 30.21 0.91
C ASP A 55 -8.46 31.20 -0.27
N GLY A 56 -9.42 30.94 -1.15
CA GLY A 56 -9.74 31.74 -2.32
C GLY A 56 -8.74 31.64 -3.48
N HIS A 57 -7.72 30.80 -3.35
CA HIS A 57 -6.68 30.62 -4.35
C HIS A 57 -6.51 29.15 -4.75
N VAL A 58 -6.05 28.33 -3.84
CA VAL A 58 -5.84 26.87 -4.04
C VAL A 58 -7.15 26.12 -3.83
N ILE A 59 -7.87 26.45 -2.78
CA ILE A 59 -9.20 25.93 -2.44
C ILE A 59 -10.20 27.07 -2.54
N THR A 60 -11.19 26.94 -3.42
CA THR A 60 -12.12 28.02 -3.79
C THR A 60 -13.57 27.64 -3.50
N ASP A 61 -14.45 28.65 -3.51
CA ASP A 61 -15.91 28.48 -3.43
C ASP A 61 -16.48 27.51 -4.48
N GLU A 62 -15.85 27.42 -5.65
CA GLU A 62 -16.29 26.53 -6.72
C GLU A 62 -16.10 25.06 -6.33
N HIS A 63 -15.01 24.72 -5.66
CA HIS A 63 -14.77 23.38 -5.13
C HIS A 63 -15.82 23.01 -4.07
N ILE A 64 -16.18 23.93 -3.18
CA ILE A 64 -17.23 23.72 -2.17
C ILE A 64 -18.57 23.46 -2.84
N LYS A 65 -18.97 24.29 -3.80
CA LYS A 65 -20.23 24.13 -4.54
C LYS A 65 -20.31 22.82 -5.28
N SER A 66 -19.25 22.46 -6.01
CA SER A 66 -19.20 21.21 -6.78
C SER A 66 -19.36 19.97 -5.90
N LEU A 67 -18.75 19.94 -4.72
CA LEU A 67 -18.95 18.85 -3.76
C LEU A 67 -20.34 18.87 -3.12
N ALA A 68 -20.88 20.05 -2.79
CA ALA A 68 -22.23 20.19 -2.22
C ALA A 68 -23.29 19.68 -3.20
N GLU A 69 -23.07 19.85 -4.50
CA GLU A 69 -23.98 19.42 -5.59
C GLU A 69 -23.75 17.95 -6.02
N PHE A 70 -23.08 17.14 -5.23
CA PHE A 70 -22.76 15.73 -5.53
C PHE A 70 -24.00 14.92 -5.99
N THR A 71 -25.12 15.01 -5.27
CA THR A 71 -26.36 14.30 -5.63
C THR A 71 -27.00 14.78 -6.94
N GLN A 72 -26.58 15.92 -7.45
CA GLN A 72 -27.02 16.46 -8.73
C GLN A 72 -26.11 16.04 -9.90
N GLY A 73 -25.12 15.19 -9.64
CA GLY A 73 -24.16 14.72 -10.63
C GLY A 73 -23.14 15.76 -11.03
N ALA A 74 -22.79 16.65 -10.11
CA ALA A 74 -21.77 17.67 -10.34
C ALA A 74 -20.44 17.04 -10.72
N LYS A 75 -19.73 17.69 -11.63
CA LYS A 75 -18.38 17.33 -12.06
C LYS A 75 -17.42 18.43 -11.60
N GLY A 76 -16.25 18.06 -11.20
CA GLY A 76 -15.23 18.96 -10.72
C GLY A 76 -14.09 18.21 -10.07
N GLU A 77 -13.16 18.94 -9.50
CA GLU A 77 -12.01 18.41 -8.77
C GLU A 77 -12.15 18.69 -7.29
N VAL A 78 -11.53 17.83 -6.50
CA VAL A 78 -11.41 17.98 -5.05
C VAL A 78 -9.95 18.30 -4.74
N PRO A 79 -9.64 19.49 -4.20
CA PRO A 79 -8.33 19.78 -3.64
C PRO A 79 -8.27 19.22 -2.20
N PHE A 80 -7.64 18.08 -2.03
CA PHE A 80 -7.59 17.40 -0.75
C PHE A 80 -6.25 17.62 -0.04
N LYS A 81 -6.29 18.24 1.14
CA LYS A 81 -5.18 18.35 2.08
C LYS A 81 -5.46 17.44 3.28
N PRO A 82 -4.69 16.36 3.47
CA PRO A 82 -4.90 15.46 4.60
C PRO A 82 -4.56 16.15 5.93
N SER A 83 -5.19 15.71 7.02
CA SER A 83 -4.87 16.22 8.35
C SER A 83 -3.55 15.67 8.91
N ARG A 84 -3.08 14.54 8.39
CA ARG A 84 -1.81 13.90 8.71
C ARG A 84 -1.38 12.94 7.61
N VAL A 85 -0.12 12.51 7.66
CA VAL A 85 0.45 11.55 6.71
C VAL A 85 1.05 10.38 7.48
N ILE A 86 0.87 9.16 6.98
CA ILE A 86 1.47 7.95 7.54
C ILE A 86 2.39 7.28 6.51
N LEU A 87 3.55 6.85 6.97
CA LEU A 87 4.58 6.24 6.13
C LEU A 87 4.92 4.84 6.65
N GLN A 88 5.27 3.93 5.77
CA GLN A 88 6.01 2.72 6.11
C GLN A 88 7.46 2.84 5.61
N ASP A 89 8.37 2.00 6.08
CA ASP A 89 9.81 2.25 5.87
C ASP A 89 10.31 2.01 4.43
N PHE A 90 9.71 1.16 3.62
CA PHE A 90 10.18 0.95 2.24
C PHE A 90 9.83 2.09 1.29
N THR A 91 8.68 2.71 1.48
CA THR A 91 8.19 3.82 0.65
C THR A 91 8.34 5.17 1.34
N GLY A 92 8.45 5.19 2.66
CA GLY A 92 8.66 6.39 3.45
C GLY A 92 10.12 6.85 3.50
N VAL A 93 11.10 5.94 3.49
CA VAL A 93 12.52 6.33 3.47
C VAL A 93 12.85 7.27 2.31
N PRO A 94 12.47 6.99 1.04
CA PRO A 94 12.74 7.95 -0.04
C PRO A 94 12.05 9.29 0.16
N ALA A 95 10.85 9.34 0.73
CA ALA A 95 10.17 10.60 1.03
C ALA A 95 10.94 11.43 2.07
N VAL A 96 11.44 10.80 3.11
CA VAL A 96 12.27 11.48 4.13
C VAL A 96 13.63 11.86 3.56
N VAL A 97 14.22 11.08 2.65
CA VAL A 97 15.46 11.45 1.92
C VAL A 97 15.22 12.70 1.08
N ASP A 98 14.09 12.80 0.41
CA ASP A 98 13.75 13.99 -0.39
C ASP A 98 13.55 15.21 0.51
N LEU A 99 12.92 15.10 1.68
CA LEU A 99 12.86 16.18 2.68
C LEU A 99 14.26 16.62 3.15
N ALA A 100 15.14 15.68 3.43
CA ALA A 100 16.51 15.98 3.84
C ALA A 100 17.30 16.67 2.72
N SER A 101 17.11 16.23 1.48
CA SER A 101 17.71 16.82 0.28
C SER A 101 17.14 18.22 -0.02
N LEU A 102 15.83 18.40 0.16
CA LEU A 102 15.16 19.69 0.03
C LEU A 102 15.71 20.71 1.06
N ARG A 103 15.90 20.27 2.30
CA ARG A 103 16.52 21.09 3.36
C ARG A 103 17.95 21.48 3.01
N LYS A 104 18.73 20.52 2.45
CA LYS A 104 20.07 20.80 1.96
C LYS A 104 20.04 21.81 0.80
N ALA A 105 19.16 21.66 -0.16
CA ALA A 105 19.00 22.59 -1.27
C ALA A 105 18.59 23.99 -0.78
N MET A 106 17.71 24.10 0.21
CA MET A 106 17.36 25.36 0.87
C MET A 106 18.60 26.05 1.47
N ASN A 107 19.46 25.29 2.15
CA ASN A 107 20.72 25.79 2.70
C ASN A 107 21.67 26.27 1.60
N ASP A 108 21.80 25.51 0.50
CA ASP A 108 22.75 25.81 -0.59
C ASP A 108 22.38 27.12 -1.33
N VAL A 109 21.09 27.49 -1.36
CA VAL A 109 20.61 28.77 -1.91
C VAL A 109 20.54 29.89 -0.87
N GLY A 110 20.94 29.64 0.39
CA GLY A 110 20.98 30.62 1.48
C GLY A 110 19.63 30.91 2.14
N GLY A 111 18.67 30.00 2.03
CA GLY A 111 17.37 30.08 2.68
C GLY A 111 17.36 29.57 4.13
N ASP A 112 16.25 29.77 4.83
CA ASP A 112 16.07 29.29 6.19
C ASP A 112 15.66 27.80 6.22
N LEU A 113 16.49 26.97 6.81
CA LEU A 113 16.28 25.52 6.93
C LEU A 113 14.99 25.15 7.63
N ASN A 114 14.55 25.96 8.62
CA ASN A 114 13.37 25.67 9.44
C ASN A 114 12.06 25.75 8.66
N LYS A 115 12.08 26.37 7.48
CA LYS A 115 10.93 26.38 6.57
C LYS A 115 10.66 25.01 5.92
N ILE A 116 11.65 24.11 5.95
CA ILE A 116 11.50 22.75 5.43
C ILE A 116 11.22 21.79 6.60
N ASN A 117 9.97 21.73 6.96
CA ASN A 117 9.40 20.80 7.93
C ASN A 117 8.04 20.31 7.42
N PRO A 118 7.56 19.15 7.85
CA PRO A 118 6.17 18.76 7.61
C PRO A 118 5.19 19.76 8.24
N GLU A 119 4.22 20.21 7.46
CA GLU A 119 3.15 21.12 7.90
C GLU A 119 2.04 20.40 8.65
N VAL A 120 1.97 19.08 8.49
CA VAL A 120 1.03 18.20 9.21
C VAL A 120 1.83 17.10 9.93
N PRO A 121 1.25 16.49 10.97
CA PRO A 121 1.89 15.34 11.65
C PRO A 121 2.20 14.22 10.68
N VAL A 122 3.41 13.67 10.78
CA VAL A 122 3.90 12.53 10.00
C VAL A 122 4.41 11.46 10.95
N ASP A 123 3.82 10.27 10.85
CA ASP A 123 4.29 9.09 11.57
C ASP A 123 4.82 8.06 10.56
N LEU A 124 6.07 7.63 10.73
CA LEU A 124 6.64 6.53 9.97
C LEU A 124 6.72 5.30 10.87
N VAL A 125 6.19 4.17 10.40
CA VAL A 125 6.26 2.89 11.12
C VAL A 125 7.18 1.95 10.37
N ILE A 126 8.16 1.39 11.08
CA ILE A 126 9.13 0.43 10.51
C ILE A 126 8.55 -0.97 10.64
N ASP A 127 8.06 -1.51 9.52
CA ASP A 127 7.30 -2.77 9.51
C ASP A 127 7.53 -3.66 8.28
N HIS A 128 8.29 -3.20 7.28
CA HIS A 128 8.48 -3.90 6.01
C HIS A 128 9.89 -4.51 5.84
N SER A 129 10.80 -4.33 6.79
CA SER A 129 12.20 -4.76 6.67
C SER A 129 12.49 -6.12 7.28
N VAL A 130 11.64 -6.62 8.17
CA VAL A 130 11.79 -7.92 8.80
C VAL A 130 11.52 -9.06 7.81
N GLN A 131 12.38 -10.09 7.81
CA GLN A 131 12.25 -11.31 7.01
C GLN A 131 12.18 -12.52 7.93
N VAL A 132 11.45 -13.56 7.49
CA VAL A 132 11.30 -14.81 8.25
C VAL A 132 12.47 -15.75 7.92
N ASP A 133 13.67 -15.40 8.37
CA ASP A 133 14.87 -16.25 8.23
C ASP A 133 14.84 -17.42 9.23
N SER A 134 14.42 -17.14 10.45
CA SER A 134 14.26 -18.13 11.53
C SER A 134 12.77 -18.32 11.86
N TYR A 135 12.34 -19.56 12.02
CA TYR A 135 10.94 -19.91 12.27
C TYR A 135 10.83 -21.22 13.08
N ALA A 136 9.64 -21.56 13.54
CA ALA A 136 9.33 -22.77 14.27
C ALA A 136 10.29 -23.07 15.46
N ASN A 137 10.76 -22.01 16.13
CA ASN A 137 11.58 -22.10 17.32
C ASN A 137 11.40 -20.87 18.22
N PRO A 138 11.65 -20.98 19.53
CA PRO A 138 11.43 -19.90 20.51
C PRO A 138 12.30 -18.65 20.28
N ASP A 139 13.46 -18.79 19.65
CA ASP A 139 14.42 -17.70 19.44
C ASP A 139 14.18 -16.95 18.10
N ALA A 140 13.15 -17.34 17.34
CA ALA A 140 12.92 -16.84 15.98
C ALA A 140 12.80 -15.31 15.93
N LEU A 141 12.02 -14.71 16.84
CA LEU A 141 11.86 -13.26 16.93
C LEU A 141 13.20 -12.55 17.11
N GLU A 142 13.99 -12.97 18.10
CA GLU A 142 15.27 -12.33 18.42
C GLU A 142 16.28 -12.45 17.26
N ARG A 143 16.36 -13.62 16.64
CA ARG A 143 17.25 -13.85 15.48
C ARG A 143 16.84 -13.01 14.27
N ASN A 144 15.56 -12.98 13.93
CA ASN A 144 15.06 -12.20 12.80
C ASN A 144 15.24 -10.69 13.03
N MET A 145 14.96 -10.19 14.23
CA MET A 145 15.16 -8.80 14.60
C MET A 145 16.64 -8.40 14.51
N LYS A 146 17.55 -9.25 14.98
CA LYS A 146 19.00 -9.00 14.87
C LYS A 146 19.44 -8.90 13.43
N LEU A 147 19.01 -9.83 12.56
CA LEU A 147 19.29 -9.79 11.12
C LEU A 147 18.68 -8.57 10.43
N GLU A 148 17.47 -8.17 10.84
CA GLU A 148 16.83 -6.96 10.36
C GLU A 148 17.68 -5.71 10.64
N PHE A 149 18.14 -5.54 11.87
CA PHE A 149 19.02 -4.42 12.25
C PHE A 149 20.38 -4.46 11.54
N GLU A 150 21.01 -5.64 11.46
CA GLU A 150 22.28 -5.79 10.73
C GLU A 150 22.17 -5.37 9.26
N ARG A 151 21.07 -5.76 8.59
CA ARG A 151 20.82 -5.48 7.17
C ARG A 151 20.43 -4.03 6.88
N ASN A 152 19.80 -3.35 7.84
CA ASN A 152 19.16 -2.06 7.63
C ASN A 152 19.69 -0.95 8.55
N TYR A 153 20.78 -1.15 9.22
CA TYR A 153 21.30 -0.23 10.24
C TYR A 153 21.40 1.21 9.76
N GLU A 154 21.96 1.44 8.57
CA GLU A 154 22.14 2.79 7.99
C GLU A 154 20.79 3.46 7.72
N ARG A 155 19.79 2.72 7.21
CA ARG A 155 18.43 3.24 7.03
C ARG A 155 17.80 3.62 8.36
N TYR A 156 17.98 2.82 9.38
CA TYR A 156 17.46 3.08 10.72
C TYR A 156 18.16 4.26 11.39
N GLN A 157 19.45 4.39 11.20
CA GLN A 157 20.22 5.56 11.64
C GLN A 157 19.70 6.85 10.98
N PHE A 158 19.44 6.82 9.68
CA PHE A 158 18.85 7.95 8.95
C PHE A 158 17.45 8.31 9.46
N LEU A 159 16.57 7.32 9.63
CA LEU A 159 15.21 7.55 10.12
C LEU A 159 15.21 8.08 11.58
N ASN A 160 16.11 7.58 12.41
CA ASN A 160 16.26 8.05 13.79
C ASN A 160 16.81 9.50 13.82
N TRP A 161 17.79 9.83 12.95
CA TRP A 161 18.22 11.21 12.77
C TRP A 161 17.03 12.12 12.40
N ALA A 162 16.20 11.69 11.48
CA ALA A 162 15.06 12.49 11.01
C ALA A 162 14.08 12.85 12.14
N THR A 163 13.92 11.99 13.16
CA THR A 163 13.08 12.28 14.34
C THR A 163 13.57 13.44 15.18
N LYS A 164 14.88 13.76 15.10
CA LYS A 164 15.49 14.89 15.79
C LYS A 164 15.58 16.13 14.92
N ALA A 165 15.70 15.93 13.61
CA ALA A 165 15.90 17.00 12.65
C ALA A 165 14.61 17.69 12.21
N PHE A 166 13.50 16.97 12.11
CA PHE A 166 12.23 17.50 11.62
C PHE A 166 11.20 17.62 12.72
N ASP A 167 10.57 18.81 12.81
CA ASP A 167 9.34 18.99 13.57
C ASP A 167 8.17 18.24 12.89
N ASN A 168 7.16 17.86 13.64
CA ASN A 168 6.01 17.09 13.17
C ASN A 168 6.34 15.71 12.54
N TYR A 169 7.53 15.18 12.75
CA TYR A 169 7.93 13.86 12.26
C TYR A 169 8.29 12.93 13.43
N LYS A 170 7.74 11.72 13.42
CA LYS A 170 8.05 10.66 14.39
C LYS A 170 8.27 9.34 13.67
N ALA A 171 9.09 8.47 14.25
CA ALA A 171 9.29 7.11 13.77
C ALA A 171 8.94 6.10 14.87
N VAL A 172 8.10 5.14 14.53
CA VAL A 172 7.80 3.97 15.37
C VAL A 172 8.84 2.91 15.06
N PRO A 173 9.58 2.42 16.05
CA PRO A 173 10.71 1.51 15.86
C PRO A 173 10.32 0.15 15.26
N PRO A 174 11.30 -0.61 14.73
CA PRO A 174 11.11 -2.00 14.35
C PRO A 174 10.56 -2.85 15.49
N ALA A 175 9.91 -3.96 15.15
CA ALA A 175 9.31 -4.90 16.09
C ALA A 175 8.23 -4.29 17.02
N THR A 176 7.56 -3.23 16.58
CA THR A 176 6.41 -2.64 17.28
C THR A 176 5.08 -3.12 16.70
N GLY A 177 4.94 -3.08 15.38
CA GLY A 177 3.72 -3.50 14.70
C GLY A 177 3.69 -3.06 13.24
N ILE A 178 2.63 -3.47 12.56
CA ILE A 178 2.33 -3.06 11.18
C ILE A 178 1.69 -1.67 11.19
N VAL A 179 2.10 -0.81 10.26
CA VAL A 179 1.67 0.60 10.18
C VAL A 179 0.16 0.78 10.28
N HIS A 180 -0.64 -0.06 9.61
CA HIS A 180 -2.11 0.08 9.58
C HIS A 180 -2.75 -0.32 10.89
N GLN A 181 -2.23 -1.33 11.58
CA GLN A 181 -2.72 -1.77 12.88
C GLN A 181 -2.31 -0.77 13.98
N VAL A 182 -1.08 -0.30 13.97
CA VAL A 182 -0.61 0.75 14.89
C VAL A 182 -1.44 2.04 14.69
N ASN A 183 -1.76 2.37 13.42
CA ASN A 183 -2.62 3.49 13.11
C ASN A 183 -4.04 3.31 13.69
N LEU A 184 -4.65 2.16 13.46
CA LEU A 184 -5.99 1.83 13.94
C LEU A 184 -6.08 1.84 15.48
N GLU A 185 -5.13 1.19 16.14
CA GLU A 185 -5.14 0.98 17.58
C GLU A 185 -4.67 2.20 18.37
N TYR A 186 -3.81 3.05 17.79
CA TYR A 186 -3.13 4.11 18.55
C TYR A 186 -3.09 5.49 17.87
N LEU A 187 -2.60 5.61 16.61
CA LEU A 187 -2.28 6.91 16.02
C LEU A 187 -3.51 7.73 15.59
N ALA A 188 -4.60 7.06 15.19
CA ALA A 188 -5.80 7.73 14.70
C ALA A 188 -6.62 8.35 15.84
N ASN A 189 -7.07 9.59 15.63
CA ASN A 189 -7.84 10.34 16.62
C ASN A 189 -9.33 10.50 16.25
N VAL A 190 -9.73 10.19 15.01
CA VAL A 190 -11.09 10.37 14.46
C VAL A 190 -11.49 11.84 14.33
N VAL A 191 -11.25 12.66 15.36
CA VAL A 191 -11.40 14.11 15.33
C VAL A 191 -10.15 14.74 15.92
N HIS A 192 -9.60 15.72 15.22
CA HIS A 192 -8.51 16.56 15.72
C HIS A 192 -9.03 17.86 16.31
N VAL A 193 -8.23 18.44 17.19
CA VAL A 193 -8.35 19.84 17.63
C VAL A 193 -7.00 20.50 17.39
N ARG A 194 -7.00 21.63 16.68
CA ARG A 194 -5.81 22.46 16.47
C ARG A 194 -6.16 23.92 16.65
N GLU A 195 -5.23 24.66 17.23
CA GLU A 195 -5.34 26.10 17.33
C GLU A 195 -5.16 26.75 15.97
N ASP A 196 -6.07 27.66 15.57
CA ASP A 196 -5.95 28.47 14.36
C ASP A 196 -5.10 29.74 14.64
N ASP A 197 -4.84 30.53 13.60
CA ASP A 197 -4.03 31.78 13.69
C ASP A 197 -4.64 32.82 14.62
N ASN A 198 -5.92 32.68 15.02
CA ASN A 198 -6.61 33.56 15.95
C ASN A 198 -6.57 33.05 17.40
N GLY A 199 -6.03 31.85 17.62
CA GLY A 199 -6.02 31.20 18.92
C GLY A 199 -7.30 30.41 19.23
N ASP A 200 -8.17 30.17 18.25
CA ASP A 200 -9.37 29.33 18.39
C ASP A 200 -9.04 27.84 18.30
N GLU A 201 -9.52 27.04 19.26
CA GLU A 201 -9.42 25.58 19.18
C GLU A 201 -10.43 25.04 18.14
N VAL A 202 -9.94 24.66 16.94
CA VAL A 202 -10.77 24.17 15.84
C VAL A 202 -10.83 22.65 15.84
N ALA A 203 -12.04 22.09 15.95
CA ALA A 203 -12.32 20.68 15.81
C ALA A 203 -12.65 20.32 14.35
N PHE A 204 -12.07 19.21 13.84
CA PHE A 204 -12.26 18.76 12.46
C PHE A 204 -11.98 17.26 12.33
N PRO A 205 -12.50 16.58 11.26
CA PRO A 205 -12.28 15.15 11.06
C PRO A 205 -10.81 14.80 10.83
N ASP A 206 -10.37 13.70 11.42
CA ASP A 206 -9.12 13.05 11.04
C ASP A 206 -9.23 12.51 9.62
N THR A 207 -8.28 12.86 8.77
CA THR A 207 -8.14 12.38 7.40
C THR A 207 -6.67 12.11 7.12
N LEU A 208 -6.36 11.10 6.33
CA LEU A 208 -4.97 10.83 6.04
C LEU A 208 -4.73 10.27 4.64
N VAL A 209 -3.48 10.42 4.19
CA VAL A 209 -2.90 9.62 3.13
C VAL A 209 -1.70 8.85 3.67
N GLY A 210 -1.41 7.72 3.07
CA GLY A 210 -0.26 6.91 3.47
C GLY A 210 0.48 6.32 2.28
N THR A 211 1.76 6.03 2.45
CA THR A 211 2.59 5.45 1.39
C THR A 211 2.39 3.95 1.19
N ASP A 212 1.41 3.37 1.84
CA ASP A 212 1.01 1.97 1.65
C ASP A 212 -0.43 1.86 1.17
N SER A 213 -0.71 0.89 0.29
CA SER A 213 -2.04 0.67 -0.26
C SER A 213 -3.09 0.31 0.81
N HIS A 214 -2.68 -0.36 1.90
CA HIS A 214 -3.59 -0.77 2.99
C HIS A 214 -3.79 0.30 4.07
N THR A 215 -3.35 1.54 3.84
CA THR A 215 -3.77 2.72 4.62
C THR A 215 -5.30 2.79 4.75
N THR A 216 -6.00 2.23 3.77
CA THR A 216 -7.47 2.11 3.74
C THR A 216 -8.08 1.40 4.93
N MET A 217 -7.32 0.62 5.71
CA MET A 217 -7.82 -0.03 6.92
C MET A 217 -8.46 0.94 7.91
N ILE A 218 -7.97 2.16 7.96
CA ILE A 218 -8.44 3.18 8.89
C ILE A 218 -9.88 3.62 8.65
N ASN A 219 -10.40 3.39 7.43
CA ASN A 219 -11.79 3.68 7.10
C ASN A 219 -12.78 2.83 7.90
N GLY A 220 -12.33 1.69 8.45
CA GLY A 220 -13.13 0.89 9.39
C GLY A 220 -13.45 1.63 10.70
N LEU A 221 -12.59 2.58 11.10
CA LEU A 221 -12.78 3.46 12.27
C LEU A 221 -13.56 4.75 11.92
N GLY A 222 -13.89 4.96 10.65
CA GLY A 222 -14.55 6.18 10.20
C GLY A 222 -13.61 7.35 9.94
N VAL A 223 -12.33 7.08 9.76
CA VAL A 223 -11.35 8.05 9.29
C VAL A 223 -11.16 7.87 7.79
N LEU A 224 -11.37 8.94 7.02
CA LEU A 224 -11.22 8.89 5.59
C LEU A 224 -9.72 8.88 5.22
N GLY A 225 -9.27 7.81 4.59
CA GLY A 225 -7.87 7.66 4.23
C GLY A 225 -7.62 6.61 3.17
N TRP A 226 -6.55 6.80 2.39
CA TRP A 226 -6.15 5.88 1.33
C TRP A 226 -4.64 5.91 1.05
N GLY A 227 -4.18 4.91 0.29
CA GLY A 227 -2.80 4.82 -0.17
C GLY A 227 -2.50 5.75 -1.33
N VAL A 228 -1.34 6.39 -1.28
CA VAL A 228 -0.82 7.29 -2.32
C VAL A 228 0.64 6.94 -2.64
N GLY A 229 1.19 7.53 -3.70
CA GLY A 229 2.62 7.46 -4.00
C GLY A 229 3.46 8.30 -3.06
N GLY A 230 4.77 8.03 -3.01
CA GLY A 230 5.71 8.77 -2.16
C GLY A 230 5.67 10.28 -2.43
N ILE A 231 5.68 10.70 -3.70
CA ILE A 231 5.63 12.12 -4.10
C ILE A 231 4.32 12.78 -3.64
N GLU A 232 3.20 12.08 -3.73
CA GLU A 232 1.90 12.59 -3.30
C GLU A 232 1.84 12.72 -1.77
N ALA A 233 2.45 11.76 -1.04
CA ALA A 233 2.61 11.86 0.39
C ALA A 233 3.53 13.04 0.78
N GLU A 234 4.65 13.23 0.07
CA GLU A 234 5.55 14.37 0.24
C GLU A 234 4.83 15.71 0.03
N ALA A 235 3.99 15.80 -1.01
CA ALA A 235 3.15 16.96 -1.25
C ALA A 235 2.22 17.23 -0.05
N GLY A 236 1.54 16.19 0.45
CA GLY A 236 0.68 16.29 1.63
C GLY A 236 1.44 16.71 2.89
N MET A 237 2.64 16.18 3.11
CA MET A 237 3.52 16.60 4.21
C MET A 237 3.89 18.08 4.13
N LEU A 238 4.08 18.61 2.93
CA LEU A 238 4.46 20.00 2.67
C LEU A 238 3.26 20.94 2.45
N GLY A 239 2.05 20.50 2.85
CA GLY A 239 0.83 21.31 2.81
C GLY A 239 0.24 21.54 1.42
N GLN A 240 0.74 20.81 0.40
CA GLN A 240 0.18 20.88 -0.94
C GLN A 240 -1.05 19.96 -1.06
N PRO A 241 -2.12 20.37 -1.75
CA PRO A 241 -3.27 19.51 -1.98
C PRO A 241 -2.99 18.47 -3.05
N SER A 242 -3.58 17.29 -2.88
CA SER A 242 -3.80 16.34 -3.95
C SER A 242 -5.10 16.68 -4.68
N TYR A 243 -5.08 16.73 -6.02
CA TYR A 243 -6.27 16.97 -6.83
C TYR A 243 -6.77 15.65 -7.42
N PHE A 244 -8.06 15.40 -7.29
CA PHE A 244 -8.72 14.26 -7.93
C PHE A 244 -10.17 14.62 -8.30
N PRO A 245 -10.75 13.99 -9.33
CA PRO A 245 -12.15 14.20 -9.67
C PRO A 245 -13.08 13.87 -8.49
N ILE A 246 -14.22 14.57 -8.41
CA ILE A 246 -15.26 14.19 -7.42
C ILE A 246 -15.54 12.69 -7.58
N PRO A 247 -15.34 11.87 -6.53
CA PRO A 247 -15.42 10.42 -6.64
C PRO A 247 -16.85 9.95 -6.81
N GLU A 248 -17.07 8.94 -7.64
CA GLU A 248 -18.30 8.15 -7.55
C GLU A 248 -18.29 7.37 -6.22
N VAL A 249 -19.41 7.36 -5.52
CA VAL A 249 -19.57 6.63 -4.27
C VAL A 249 -20.57 5.50 -4.45
N ILE A 250 -20.12 4.26 -4.26
CA ILE A 250 -20.97 3.08 -4.31
C ILE A 250 -21.38 2.71 -2.88
N GLY A 251 -22.68 2.77 -2.61
CA GLY A 251 -23.23 2.32 -1.34
C GLY A 251 -23.31 0.78 -1.28
N VAL A 252 -22.72 0.19 -0.23
CA VAL A 252 -22.85 -1.24 0.06
C VAL A 252 -23.77 -1.42 1.25
N LYS A 253 -25.01 -1.83 0.99
CA LYS A 253 -25.99 -2.08 2.03
C LYS A 253 -25.78 -3.47 2.62
N LEU A 254 -25.42 -3.53 3.89
CA LEU A 254 -25.27 -4.78 4.64
C LEU A 254 -26.56 -5.08 5.40
N THR A 255 -27.04 -6.31 5.26
CA THR A 255 -28.28 -6.80 5.90
C THR A 255 -28.00 -8.07 6.68
N ASN A 256 -28.84 -8.37 7.66
CA ASN A 256 -28.76 -9.55 8.52
C ASN A 256 -27.46 -9.62 9.37
N GLU A 257 -27.05 -10.82 9.75
CA GLU A 257 -25.89 -11.13 10.61
C GLU A 257 -25.08 -12.29 10.02
N LEU A 258 -23.78 -12.37 10.34
CA LEU A 258 -22.93 -13.49 9.95
C LEU A 258 -23.42 -14.80 10.58
N PRO A 259 -23.49 -15.91 9.80
CA PRO A 259 -23.89 -17.20 10.31
C PRO A 259 -22.80 -17.83 11.18
N GLN A 260 -23.21 -18.80 11.98
CA GLN A 260 -22.27 -19.56 12.80
C GLN A 260 -21.24 -20.31 11.91
N GLY A 261 -19.97 -20.19 12.25
CA GLY A 261 -18.87 -20.81 11.51
C GLY A 261 -18.21 -19.93 10.47
N SER A 262 -18.80 -18.78 10.13
CA SER A 262 -18.16 -17.77 9.27
C SER A 262 -17.38 -16.76 10.10
N THR A 263 -16.36 -16.14 9.47
CA THR A 263 -15.46 -15.18 10.10
C THR A 263 -15.45 -13.85 9.34
N ALA A 264 -14.85 -12.82 9.94
CA ALA A 264 -14.60 -11.54 9.26
C ALA A 264 -13.77 -11.71 7.97
N THR A 265 -12.86 -12.69 7.95
CA THR A 265 -12.07 -13.01 6.75
C THR A 265 -12.95 -13.50 5.61
N ASP A 266 -13.87 -14.41 5.88
CA ASP A 266 -14.80 -14.93 4.88
C ASP A 266 -15.66 -13.78 4.29
N LEU A 267 -16.14 -12.89 5.14
CA LEU A 267 -16.87 -11.70 4.72
C LEU A 267 -16.02 -10.77 3.85
N ALA A 268 -14.77 -10.48 4.25
CA ALA A 268 -13.88 -9.62 3.49
C ALA A 268 -13.55 -10.20 2.11
N LEU A 269 -13.34 -11.52 2.01
CA LEU A 269 -13.13 -12.22 0.74
C LEU A 269 -14.41 -12.17 -0.13
N ARG A 270 -15.59 -12.36 0.46
CA ARG A 270 -16.88 -12.24 -0.24
C ARG A 270 -17.10 -10.83 -0.79
N VAL A 271 -16.87 -9.80 0.02
CA VAL A 271 -16.95 -8.38 -0.39
C VAL A 271 -15.98 -8.11 -1.54
N THR A 272 -14.75 -8.64 -1.45
CA THR A 272 -13.75 -8.49 -2.51
C THR A 272 -14.22 -9.08 -3.83
N GLN A 273 -14.82 -10.27 -3.83
CA GLN A 273 -15.36 -10.89 -5.02
C GLN A 273 -16.51 -10.06 -5.63
N GLU A 274 -17.48 -9.65 -4.81
CA GLU A 274 -18.68 -8.93 -5.29
C GLU A 274 -18.31 -7.55 -5.87
N LEU A 275 -17.43 -6.80 -5.18
CA LEU A 275 -17.02 -5.49 -5.65
C LEU A 275 -16.12 -5.55 -6.90
N ARG A 276 -15.28 -6.59 -7.03
CA ARG A 276 -14.55 -6.83 -8.30
C ARG A 276 -15.50 -7.12 -9.46
N LYS A 277 -16.54 -7.92 -9.24
CA LYS A 277 -17.56 -8.15 -10.27
C LYS A 277 -18.31 -6.87 -10.63
N LYS A 278 -18.59 -6.01 -9.67
CA LYS A 278 -19.24 -4.70 -9.88
C LYS A 278 -18.38 -3.73 -10.68
N GLY A 279 -17.05 -3.83 -10.59
CA GLY A 279 -16.14 -2.91 -11.28
C GLY A 279 -16.07 -1.55 -10.58
N VAL A 280 -15.47 -1.51 -9.41
CA VAL A 280 -15.40 -0.32 -8.53
C VAL A 280 -14.05 0.38 -8.57
N VAL A 281 -13.22 0.12 -9.56
CA VAL A 281 -11.86 0.70 -9.67
C VAL A 281 -11.92 2.22 -9.61
N GLY A 282 -11.14 2.80 -8.68
CA GLY A 282 -11.04 4.24 -8.48
C GLY A 282 -12.25 4.91 -7.82
N LYS A 283 -13.27 4.14 -7.43
CA LYS A 283 -14.46 4.64 -6.74
C LYS A 283 -14.29 4.60 -5.23
N PHE A 284 -15.10 5.35 -4.50
CA PHE A 284 -15.28 5.20 -3.06
C PHE A 284 -16.37 4.16 -2.80
N ILE A 285 -16.15 3.34 -1.80
CA ILE A 285 -17.16 2.43 -1.25
C ILE A 285 -17.58 2.96 0.12
N GLU A 286 -18.87 2.98 0.38
CA GLU A 286 -19.40 3.36 1.69
C GLU A 286 -20.37 2.28 2.18
N PHE A 287 -20.06 1.71 3.35
CA PHE A 287 -20.85 0.63 3.95
C PHE A 287 -21.94 1.23 4.85
N TYR A 288 -23.17 0.75 4.71
CA TYR A 288 -24.32 1.23 5.47
C TYR A 288 -25.37 0.13 5.66
N GLY A 289 -26.47 0.45 6.30
CA GLY A 289 -27.59 -0.47 6.50
C GLY A 289 -27.54 -1.19 7.85
N PRO A 290 -28.58 -1.99 8.18
CA PRO A 290 -28.73 -2.60 9.50
C PRO A 290 -27.66 -3.64 9.83
N GLY A 291 -27.06 -4.29 8.84
CA GLY A 291 -25.99 -5.24 9.05
C GLY A 291 -24.69 -4.61 9.58
N VAL A 292 -24.46 -3.30 9.33
CA VAL A 292 -23.25 -2.62 9.81
C VAL A 292 -23.18 -2.57 11.33
N VAL A 293 -24.31 -2.29 12.00
CA VAL A 293 -24.36 -2.19 13.48
C VAL A 293 -24.07 -3.51 14.18
N ASN A 294 -24.19 -4.63 13.48
CA ASN A 294 -23.91 -5.97 13.98
C ASN A 294 -22.44 -6.38 13.83
N LEU A 295 -21.64 -5.59 13.08
CA LEU A 295 -20.23 -5.87 12.89
C LEU A 295 -19.37 -5.16 13.93
N PRO A 296 -18.54 -5.90 14.70
CA PRO A 296 -17.50 -5.32 15.53
C PRO A 296 -16.57 -4.44 14.67
N LEU A 297 -15.95 -3.43 15.25
CA LEU A 297 -15.08 -2.54 14.49
C LEU A 297 -13.92 -3.29 13.83
N ALA A 298 -13.36 -4.29 14.49
CA ALA A 298 -12.29 -5.10 13.91
C ALA A 298 -12.71 -5.79 12.59
N ASP A 299 -13.97 -6.23 12.47
CA ASP A 299 -14.49 -6.80 11.21
C ASP A 299 -14.58 -5.74 10.13
N ARG A 300 -15.04 -4.52 10.47
CA ARG A 300 -15.08 -3.37 9.54
C ARG A 300 -13.68 -3.02 9.05
N ALA A 301 -12.70 -3.01 9.94
CA ALA A 301 -11.30 -2.75 9.61
C ALA A 301 -10.73 -3.82 8.66
N THR A 302 -11.07 -5.09 8.86
CA THR A 302 -10.69 -6.20 7.96
C THR A 302 -11.23 -5.98 6.54
N ILE A 303 -12.49 -5.56 6.41
CA ILE A 303 -13.11 -5.25 5.11
C ILE A 303 -12.47 -4.02 4.47
N ALA A 304 -12.32 -2.94 5.23
CA ALA A 304 -11.72 -1.68 4.75
C ALA A 304 -10.26 -1.86 4.31
N ASN A 305 -9.50 -2.73 4.99
CA ASN A 305 -8.13 -3.06 4.64
C ASN A 305 -8.02 -3.57 3.20
N MET A 306 -8.96 -4.39 2.74
CA MET A 306 -8.94 -5.02 1.44
C MET A 306 -9.47 -4.11 0.30
N ALA A 307 -9.63 -2.81 0.51
CA ALA A 307 -10.05 -1.89 -0.55
C ALA A 307 -9.17 -1.96 -1.81
N PRO A 308 -7.83 -2.04 -1.73
CA PRO A 308 -6.99 -2.25 -2.91
C PRO A 308 -7.28 -3.56 -3.64
N GLU A 309 -7.63 -4.62 -2.92
CA GLU A 309 -7.91 -5.94 -3.48
C GLU A 309 -9.25 -5.95 -4.24
N TYR A 310 -10.29 -5.26 -3.75
CA TYR A 310 -11.51 -5.09 -4.54
C TYR A 310 -11.45 -3.92 -5.54
N GLY A 311 -10.37 -3.13 -5.53
CA GLY A 311 -10.05 -2.11 -6.54
C GLY A 311 -10.59 -0.71 -6.25
N ALA A 312 -11.16 -0.48 -5.08
CA ALA A 312 -11.66 0.83 -4.68
C ALA A 312 -10.55 1.72 -4.09
N THR A 313 -10.78 3.03 -4.07
CA THR A 313 -9.90 3.99 -3.40
C THR A 313 -9.99 3.82 -1.89
N CYS A 314 -11.18 3.63 -1.35
CA CYS A 314 -11.42 3.35 0.07
C CYS A 314 -12.69 2.54 0.27
N GLY A 315 -12.82 1.92 1.45
CA GLY A 315 -14.05 1.24 1.92
C GLY A 315 -14.46 1.82 3.27
N PHE A 316 -15.27 2.86 3.25
CA PHE A 316 -15.57 3.73 4.38
C PHE A 316 -16.74 3.22 5.22
N PHE A 317 -16.53 3.14 6.52
CA PHE A 317 -17.57 2.91 7.51
C PHE A 317 -17.74 4.19 8.34
N PRO A 318 -18.88 4.88 8.27
CA PRO A 318 -19.10 6.09 9.08
C PRO A 318 -19.03 5.79 10.57
N VAL A 319 -18.60 6.77 11.37
CA VAL A 319 -18.47 6.65 12.83
C VAL A 319 -19.84 6.48 13.48
N ASP A 320 -19.96 5.46 14.33
CA ASP A 320 -21.15 5.15 15.12
C ASP A 320 -20.78 4.77 16.58
N GLU A 321 -21.73 4.25 17.35
CA GLU A 321 -21.51 3.84 18.75
C GLU A 321 -20.46 2.72 18.86
N GLU A 322 -20.35 1.81 17.87
CA GLU A 322 -19.33 0.76 17.86
C GLU A 322 -17.92 1.35 17.69
N SER A 323 -17.79 2.39 16.85
CA SER A 323 -16.55 3.13 16.70
C SER A 323 -16.10 3.77 18.02
N LEU A 324 -17.04 4.38 18.75
CA LEU A 324 -16.75 4.99 20.07
C LEU A 324 -16.37 3.95 21.12
N LYS A 325 -17.04 2.79 21.09
CA LYS A 325 -16.70 1.65 21.96
C LYS A 325 -15.28 1.16 21.71
N TYR A 326 -14.89 1.02 20.43
CA TYR A 326 -13.53 0.62 20.05
C TYR A 326 -12.48 1.66 20.49
N MET A 327 -12.77 2.95 20.34
CA MET A 327 -11.87 4.01 20.81
C MET A 327 -11.61 3.90 22.32
N LYS A 328 -12.63 3.62 23.13
CA LYS A 328 -12.47 3.38 24.57
C LYS A 328 -11.66 2.11 24.84
N LEU A 329 -11.95 1.02 24.12
CA LEU A 329 -11.22 -0.24 24.23
C LEU A 329 -9.73 -0.06 23.95
N THR A 330 -9.37 0.74 22.96
CA THR A 330 -7.98 1.00 22.56
C THR A 330 -7.33 2.14 23.36
N GLY A 331 -7.94 2.56 24.47
CA GLY A 331 -7.32 3.42 25.46
C GLY A 331 -7.44 4.93 25.20
N ARG A 332 -8.23 5.37 24.18
CA ARG A 332 -8.55 6.80 24.03
C ARG A 332 -9.36 7.26 25.24
N SER A 333 -9.08 8.49 25.72
CA SER A 333 -9.72 9.01 26.92
C SER A 333 -11.22 9.26 26.71
N ASP A 334 -12.00 9.11 27.78
CA ASP A 334 -13.45 9.41 27.73
C ASP A 334 -13.72 10.83 27.26
N GLU A 335 -12.91 11.81 27.69
CA GLU A 335 -13.04 13.21 27.27
C GLU A 335 -12.88 13.35 25.74
N HIS A 336 -11.92 12.65 25.15
CA HIS A 336 -11.72 12.67 23.71
C HIS A 336 -12.86 11.98 22.97
N VAL A 337 -13.34 10.84 23.48
CA VAL A 337 -14.48 10.12 22.87
C VAL A 337 -15.76 10.96 22.92
N ASP A 338 -15.98 11.68 24.02
CA ASP A 338 -17.11 12.61 24.16
C ASP A 338 -17.00 13.78 23.16
N LEU A 339 -15.79 14.30 22.94
CA LEU A 339 -15.52 15.33 21.93
C LEU A 339 -15.84 14.81 20.52
N VAL A 340 -15.35 13.61 20.17
CA VAL A 340 -15.60 12.97 18.89
C VAL A 340 -17.11 12.83 18.66
N LYS A 341 -17.83 12.27 19.61
CA LYS A 341 -19.29 12.10 19.52
C LYS A 341 -20.00 13.45 19.32
N LYS A 342 -19.68 14.44 20.17
CA LYS A 342 -20.31 15.75 20.13
C LYS A 342 -20.08 16.46 18.81
N TYR A 343 -18.82 16.55 18.36
CA TYR A 343 -18.48 17.18 17.10
C TYR A 343 -19.18 16.53 15.91
N LEU A 344 -19.13 15.19 15.81
CA LEU A 344 -19.71 14.47 14.68
C LEU A 344 -21.25 14.59 14.65
N GLN A 345 -21.88 14.67 15.82
CA GLN A 345 -23.34 14.93 15.90
C GLN A 345 -23.70 16.35 15.47
N GLU A 346 -22.93 17.36 15.90
CA GLU A 346 -23.15 18.77 15.52
C GLU A 346 -22.96 18.95 14.00
N ASN A 347 -22.01 18.23 13.39
CA ASN A 347 -21.67 18.42 11.99
C ASN A 347 -22.28 17.37 11.05
N SER A 348 -23.30 16.62 11.49
CA SER A 348 -24.01 15.61 10.68
C SER A 348 -23.11 14.49 10.13
N LEU A 349 -22.05 14.17 10.86
CA LEU A 349 -21.07 13.12 10.49
C LEU A 349 -21.21 11.83 11.30
N PHE A 350 -22.09 11.80 12.31
CA PHE A 350 -22.35 10.62 13.15
C PHE A 350 -23.39 9.72 12.49
N PHE A 351 -23.05 8.45 12.26
CA PHE A 351 -23.95 7.48 11.62
C PHE A 351 -25.00 6.98 12.60
N ASP A 352 -26.23 6.95 12.14
CA ASP A 352 -27.39 6.42 12.84
C ASP A 352 -28.25 5.68 11.80
N VAL A 353 -28.41 4.38 12.00
CA VAL A 353 -29.13 3.49 11.07
C VAL A 353 -30.61 3.85 10.93
N ASP A 354 -31.19 4.55 11.90
CA ASP A 354 -32.60 4.99 11.90
C ASP A 354 -32.81 6.31 11.13
N LYS A 355 -31.73 6.98 10.72
CA LYS A 355 -31.80 8.20 9.89
C LYS A 355 -31.97 7.90 8.41
N GLU A 356 -32.31 8.96 7.66
CA GLU A 356 -32.42 8.93 6.22
C GLU A 356 -31.12 8.41 5.58
N GLU A 357 -31.23 7.42 4.66
CA GLU A 357 -30.09 6.90 3.91
C GLU A 357 -29.53 7.95 2.93
N PRO A 358 -28.21 8.08 2.79
CA PRO A 358 -27.59 8.92 1.77
C PRO A 358 -27.96 8.47 0.35
N GLU A 359 -27.82 9.37 -0.60
CA GLU A 359 -27.95 9.09 -2.03
C GLU A 359 -26.57 8.78 -2.61
N TYR A 360 -26.40 7.54 -3.11
CA TYR A 360 -25.15 7.06 -3.69
C TYR A 360 -25.20 7.11 -5.21
N THR A 361 -24.04 7.08 -5.85
CA THR A 361 -23.95 6.98 -7.32
C THR A 361 -24.55 5.66 -7.81
N ASP A 362 -24.34 4.58 -7.08
CA ASP A 362 -24.92 3.26 -7.31
C ASP A 362 -24.96 2.48 -5.98
N VAL A 363 -25.70 1.41 -5.91
CA VAL A 363 -25.89 0.62 -4.69
C VAL A 363 -25.78 -0.87 -5.00
N ILE A 364 -25.18 -1.62 -4.09
CA ILE A 364 -25.28 -3.07 -4.02
C ILE A 364 -25.73 -3.49 -2.63
N GLU A 365 -26.34 -4.66 -2.53
CA GLU A 365 -26.73 -5.25 -1.24
C GLU A 365 -25.99 -6.56 -1.02
N ILE A 366 -25.47 -6.76 0.19
CA ILE A 366 -24.85 -8.00 0.63
C ILE A 366 -25.56 -8.48 1.89
N ASP A 367 -26.17 -9.66 1.77
CA ASP A 367 -26.79 -10.36 2.87
C ASP A 367 -25.74 -11.15 3.65
N LEU A 368 -25.41 -10.70 4.87
CA LEU A 368 -24.40 -11.32 5.73
C LEU A 368 -24.71 -12.78 6.04
N SER A 369 -26.00 -13.16 6.07
CA SER A 369 -26.42 -14.55 6.36
C SER A 369 -26.01 -15.55 5.28
N THR A 370 -25.59 -15.07 4.10
CA THR A 370 -25.14 -15.90 2.97
C THR A 370 -23.62 -16.13 2.93
N VAL A 371 -22.89 -15.59 3.88
CA VAL A 371 -21.43 -15.74 3.94
C VAL A 371 -21.08 -17.12 4.49
N GLU A 372 -20.21 -17.83 3.79
CA GLU A 372 -19.75 -19.18 4.15
C GLU A 372 -18.22 -19.18 4.32
N ALA A 373 -17.71 -20.16 5.09
CA ALA A 373 -16.27 -20.36 5.24
C ALA A 373 -15.60 -20.55 3.88
N SER A 374 -14.55 -19.79 3.62
CA SER A 374 -13.99 -19.63 2.29
C SER A 374 -12.47 -19.44 2.31
N LEU A 375 -11.87 -19.65 1.16
CA LEU A 375 -10.51 -19.23 0.81
C LEU A 375 -10.56 -18.37 -0.45
N SER A 376 -9.44 -17.77 -0.82
CA SER A 376 -9.28 -17.16 -2.15
C SER A 376 -7.93 -17.55 -2.76
N GLY A 377 -7.96 -17.96 -4.02
CA GLY A 377 -6.75 -18.39 -4.73
C GLY A 377 -7.07 -19.07 -6.06
N PRO A 378 -6.05 -19.62 -6.73
CA PRO A 378 -4.66 -19.82 -6.27
C PRO A 378 -3.73 -18.62 -6.44
N LYS A 379 -4.15 -17.54 -7.10
CA LYS A 379 -3.26 -16.43 -7.48
C LYS A 379 -3.85 -15.03 -7.30
N ARG A 380 -5.14 -14.90 -6.94
CA ARG A 380 -5.81 -13.60 -6.83
C ARG A 380 -6.78 -13.55 -5.64
N PRO A 381 -6.85 -12.41 -4.93
CA PRO A 381 -7.72 -12.28 -3.75
C PRO A 381 -9.23 -12.37 -4.05
N GLN A 382 -9.65 -12.02 -5.26
CA GLN A 382 -11.07 -12.05 -5.67
C GLN A 382 -11.58 -13.42 -6.13
N ASP A 383 -10.69 -14.38 -6.31
CA ASP A 383 -11.07 -15.74 -6.72
C ASP A 383 -11.49 -16.56 -5.50
N LEU A 384 -12.72 -16.30 -5.05
CA LEU A 384 -13.31 -16.93 -3.87
C LEU A 384 -13.63 -18.40 -4.12
N ILE A 385 -13.27 -19.25 -3.18
CA ILE A 385 -13.52 -20.70 -3.16
C ILE A 385 -14.19 -21.04 -1.84
N PHE A 386 -15.37 -21.65 -1.87
CA PHE A 386 -15.98 -22.17 -0.65
C PHE A 386 -15.19 -23.34 -0.09
N LEU A 387 -15.12 -23.44 1.22
CA LEU A 387 -14.37 -24.49 1.90
C LEU A 387 -14.82 -25.89 1.46
N SER A 388 -16.12 -26.07 1.18
CA SER A 388 -16.70 -27.32 0.65
C SER A 388 -16.17 -27.72 -0.72
N ASP A 389 -15.74 -26.76 -1.52
CA ASP A 389 -15.33 -26.96 -2.91
C ASP A 389 -13.80 -26.95 -3.08
N MET A 390 -13.06 -26.63 -2.03
CA MET A 390 -11.63 -26.35 -2.09
C MET A 390 -10.81 -27.47 -2.72
N LYS A 391 -11.06 -28.72 -2.31
CA LYS A 391 -10.34 -29.89 -2.88
C LYS A 391 -10.55 -29.99 -4.37
N LYS A 392 -11.81 -29.94 -4.82
CA LYS A 392 -12.17 -30.03 -6.23
C LYS A 392 -11.60 -28.87 -7.06
N GLU A 393 -11.71 -27.64 -6.55
CA GLU A 393 -11.18 -26.45 -7.23
C GLU A 393 -9.64 -26.51 -7.35
N PHE A 394 -8.95 -27.04 -6.33
CA PHE A 394 -7.52 -27.27 -6.41
C PHE A 394 -7.19 -28.31 -7.50
N GLU A 395 -7.83 -29.52 -7.46
CA GLU A 395 -7.63 -30.56 -8.44
C GLU A 395 -7.88 -30.07 -9.89
N ASP A 396 -8.96 -29.30 -10.10
CA ASP A 396 -9.30 -28.71 -11.40
C ASP A 396 -8.25 -27.68 -11.83
N SER A 397 -7.71 -26.88 -10.90
CA SER A 397 -6.71 -25.84 -11.17
C SER A 397 -5.36 -26.39 -11.63
N VAL A 398 -4.98 -27.59 -11.20
CA VAL A 398 -3.71 -28.22 -11.57
C VAL A 398 -3.63 -28.40 -13.08
N THR A 399 -4.68 -28.92 -13.72
CA THR A 399 -4.72 -29.24 -15.14
C THR A 399 -5.36 -28.17 -16.02
N ALA A 400 -6.03 -27.17 -15.43
CA ALA A 400 -6.59 -26.04 -16.16
C ALA A 400 -5.47 -25.27 -16.90
N PRO A 401 -5.78 -24.67 -18.06
CA PRO A 401 -4.77 -23.90 -18.82
C PRO A 401 -4.04 -22.90 -17.95
N ALA A 402 -2.73 -22.77 -18.14
CA ALA A 402 -1.90 -21.84 -17.39
C ALA A 402 -2.46 -20.41 -17.47
N GLY A 403 -2.69 -19.79 -16.29
CA GLY A 403 -3.31 -18.47 -16.15
C GLY A 403 -3.61 -18.14 -14.71
N ASN A 404 -4.58 -17.23 -14.49
CA ASN A 404 -4.91 -16.78 -13.13
C ASN A 404 -5.50 -17.89 -12.23
N GLN A 405 -6.18 -18.87 -12.82
CA GLN A 405 -6.87 -19.94 -12.10
C GLN A 405 -6.36 -21.33 -12.43
N GLY A 406 -5.30 -21.44 -13.26
CA GLY A 406 -4.77 -22.72 -13.70
C GLY A 406 -3.25 -22.75 -13.73
N HIS A 407 -2.71 -23.99 -13.67
CA HIS A 407 -1.27 -24.25 -13.67
C HIS A 407 -0.77 -24.92 -14.96
N GLY A 408 -1.68 -25.48 -15.76
CA GLY A 408 -1.36 -26.08 -17.07
C GLY A 408 -0.52 -27.35 -16.97
N LEU A 409 -0.61 -28.09 -15.87
CA LEU A 409 0.14 -29.33 -15.68
C LEU A 409 -0.60 -30.54 -16.30
N ASP A 410 0.15 -31.54 -16.70
CA ASP A 410 -0.43 -32.81 -17.13
C ASP A 410 -0.92 -33.64 -15.94
N LYS A 411 -1.91 -34.49 -16.15
CA LYS A 411 -2.43 -35.38 -15.09
C LYS A 411 -1.34 -36.26 -14.44
N SER A 412 -0.29 -36.61 -15.16
CA SER A 412 0.83 -37.37 -14.64
C SER A 412 1.68 -36.60 -13.64
N GLU A 413 1.65 -35.27 -13.70
CA GLU A 413 2.38 -34.38 -12.79
C GLU A 413 1.64 -34.21 -11.46
N PHE A 414 0.36 -34.57 -11.40
CA PHE A 414 -0.41 -34.57 -10.16
C PHE A 414 0.12 -35.60 -9.16
N ASP A 415 0.60 -36.74 -9.64
CA ASP A 415 1.09 -37.84 -8.82
C ASP A 415 2.60 -37.76 -8.51
N ILE A 416 3.27 -36.65 -8.86
CA ILE A 416 4.68 -36.46 -8.53
C ILE A 416 4.86 -36.37 -7.01
N GLU A 417 5.79 -37.16 -6.50
CA GLU A 417 6.15 -37.21 -5.08
C GLU A 417 7.67 -37.04 -4.93
N ALA A 418 8.09 -36.05 -4.16
CA ALA A 418 9.48 -35.83 -3.79
C ALA A 418 9.78 -36.40 -2.41
N THR A 419 10.92 -37.07 -2.26
CA THR A 419 11.42 -37.51 -0.96
C THR A 419 12.39 -36.46 -0.40
N ILE A 420 12.08 -35.93 0.77
CA ILE A 420 12.92 -34.99 1.49
C ILE A 420 13.72 -35.73 2.55
N ASN A 421 15.05 -35.53 2.53
CA ASN A 421 15.94 -36.12 3.53
C ASN A 421 16.51 -34.96 4.36
N PHE A 422 16.06 -34.84 5.60
CA PHE A 422 16.49 -33.78 6.53
C PHE A 422 17.88 -34.08 7.11
N GLU A 423 18.57 -33.03 7.57
CA GLU A 423 19.92 -33.13 8.15
C GLU A 423 19.99 -34.03 9.40
N ASP A 424 18.89 -34.14 10.16
CA ASP A 424 18.79 -35.04 11.32
C ASP A 424 18.59 -36.50 10.98
N GLY A 425 18.49 -36.81 9.69
CA GLY A 425 18.29 -38.18 9.17
C GLY A 425 16.82 -38.61 9.10
N SER A 426 15.85 -37.73 9.47
CA SER A 426 14.45 -37.99 9.22
C SER A 426 14.12 -37.84 7.71
N THR A 427 13.00 -38.40 7.28
CA THR A 427 12.54 -38.32 5.91
C THR A 427 11.08 -37.99 5.85
N ALA A 428 10.69 -37.10 4.92
CA ALA A 428 9.31 -36.81 4.58
C ALA A 428 9.06 -36.99 3.08
N LYS A 429 7.80 -37.06 2.72
CA LYS A 429 7.36 -37.08 1.33
C LYS A 429 6.48 -35.87 1.09
N MET A 430 6.75 -35.15 -0.01
CA MET A 430 5.90 -34.07 -0.51
C MET A 430 5.36 -34.41 -1.86
N LYS A 431 4.11 -34.02 -2.12
CA LYS A 431 3.43 -34.20 -3.41
C LYS A 431 2.79 -32.90 -3.87
N THR A 432 2.31 -32.89 -5.09
CA THR A 432 1.50 -31.76 -5.63
C THR A 432 0.33 -31.45 -4.69
N GLY A 433 0.18 -30.18 -4.35
CA GLY A 433 -0.83 -29.68 -3.41
C GLY A 433 -0.39 -29.59 -1.96
N ASP A 434 0.79 -30.15 -1.61
CA ASP A 434 1.30 -30.00 -0.26
C ASP A 434 1.71 -28.57 0.08
N ILE A 435 1.59 -28.21 1.34
CA ILE A 435 1.78 -26.85 1.83
C ILE A 435 3.24 -26.66 2.24
N ALA A 436 3.96 -25.83 1.50
CA ALA A 436 5.32 -25.42 1.88
C ALA A 436 5.34 -24.31 2.91
N ILE A 437 4.33 -23.43 2.90
CA ILE A 437 4.25 -22.26 3.80
C ILE A 437 2.82 -22.15 4.37
N ALA A 438 2.71 -22.08 5.70
CA ALA A 438 1.50 -21.73 6.42
C ALA A 438 1.79 -20.54 7.34
N ALA A 439 1.20 -19.37 7.06
CA ALA A 439 1.55 -18.14 7.74
C ALA A 439 0.33 -17.41 8.30
N ILE A 440 0.34 -17.16 9.61
CA ILE A 440 -0.56 -16.17 10.23
C ILE A 440 0.18 -14.84 10.18
N THR A 441 -0.26 -13.94 9.29
CA THR A 441 0.50 -12.74 8.91
C THR A 441 -0.43 -11.62 8.47
N SER A 442 0.11 -10.40 8.33
CA SER A 442 -0.56 -9.22 7.79
C SER A 442 -1.55 -8.52 8.74
N CYS A 443 -1.75 -7.24 8.51
CA CYS A 443 -2.71 -6.41 9.23
C CYS A 443 -4.18 -6.80 9.02
N THR A 444 -4.53 -7.43 7.90
CA THR A 444 -5.92 -7.75 7.54
C THR A 444 -6.63 -8.54 8.62
N ASN A 445 -6.00 -9.60 9.09
CA ASN A 445 -6.60 -10.52 10.06
C ASN A 445 -6.05 -10.35 11.48
N THR A 446 -4.77 -9.99 11.64
CA THR A 446 -4.15 -9.91 12.96
C THR A 446 -4.66 -8.74 13.81
N SER A 447 -5.28 -7.74 13.21
CA SER A 447 -5.99 -6.67 13.92
C SER A 447 -7.31 -7.11 14.56
N ASN A 448 -7.77 -8.32 14.26
CA ASN A 448 -9.06 -8.84 14.71
C ASN A 448 -8.86 -9.91 15.80
N PRO A 449 -9.16 -9.61 17.08
CA PRO A 449 -8.97 -10.55 18.17
C PRO A 449 -9.85 -11.79 18.07
N TYR A 450 -11.01 -11.72 17.43
CA TYR A 450 -11.91 -12.86 17.26
C TYR A 450 -11.26 -13.96 16.40
N VAL A 451 -10.65 -13.61 15.28
CA VAL A 451 -10.01 -14.61 14.42
C VAL A 451 -8.67 -15.06 14.99
N MET A 452 -7.94 -14.19 15.68
CA MET A 452 -6.65 -14.54 16.29
C MET A 452 -6.79 -15.46 17.50
N LEU A 453 -7.68 -15.15 18.43
CA LEU A 453 -7.99 -16.03 19.56
C LEU A 453 -8.70 -17.30 19.09
N GLY A 454 -9.51 -17.21 18.04
CA GLY A 454 -10.08 -18.38 17.36
C GLY A 454 -9.00 -19.35 16.85
N ALA A 455 -7.95 -18.84 16.22
CA ALA A 455 -6.80 -19.64 15.77
C ALA A 455 -6.05 -20.27 16.95
N GLY A 456 -5.84 -19.53 18.02
CA GLY A 456 -5.26 -20.08 19.27
C GLY A 456 -6.09 -21.20 19.89
N LEU A 457 -7.41 -21.07 19.87
CA LEU A 457 -8.32 -22.13 20.36
C LEU A 457 -8.29 -23.37 19.45
N VAL A 458 -8.20 -23.20 18.13
CA VAL A 458 -7.99 -24.31 17.18
C VAL A 458 -6.68 -25.04 17.49
N ALA A 459 -5.59 -24.29 17.69
CA ALA A 459 -4.28 -24.84 18.04
C ALA A 459 -4.34 -25.62 19.37
N LYS A 460 -4.96 -25.04 20.39
CA LYS A 460 -5.14 -25.68 21.69
C LYS A 460 -5.83 -27.05 21.54
N LYS A 461 -6.99 -27.08 20.90
CA LYS A 461 -7.77 -28.32 20.71
C LYS A 461 -7.02 -29.35 19.87
N ALA A 462 -6.26 -28.90 18.85
CA ALA A 462 -5.43 -29.80 18.04
C ALA A 462 -4.30 -30.43 18.83
N VAL A 463 -3.54 -29.66 19.63
CA VAL A 463 -2.45 -30.15 20.49
C VAL A 463 -2.97 -31.08 21.56
N GLU A 464 -4.09 -30.73 22.19
CA GLU A 464 -4.74 -31.60 23.20
C GLU A 464 -5.14 -32.98 22.64
N LYS A 465 -5.54 -33.02 21.36
CA LYS A 465 -5.82 -34.28 20.63
C LYS A 465 -4.56 -34.98 20.11
N GLY A 466 -3.41 -34.30 20.10
CA GLY A 466 -2.12 -34.85 19.70
C GLY A 466 -1.80 -34.71 18.23
N LEU A 467 -2.48 -33.81 17.51
CA LEU A 467 -2.12 -33.45 16.13
C LEU A 467 -0.80 -32.67 16.09
N LYS A 468 -0.10 -32.81 14.98
CA LYS A 468 1.16 -32.10 14.67
C LYS A 468 1.15 -31.61 13.25
N VAL A 469 1.89 -30.54 13.00
CA VAL A 469 2.16 -30.04 11.65
C VAL A 469 3.28 -30.89 11.02
N PRO A 470 3.18 -31.29 9.74
CA PRO A 470 4.27 -31.97 9.04
C PRO A 470 5.55 -31.13 8.99
N GLU A 471 6.71 -31.80 9.07
CA GLU A 471 8.03 -31.16 9.15
C GLU A 471 8.40 -30.30 7.91
N PHE A 472 7.80 -30.59 6.77
CA PHE A 472 8.02 -29.84 5.53
C PHE A 472 7.22 -28.51 5.46
N VAL A 473 6.28 -28.27 6.40
CA VAL A 473 5.50 -27.01 6.42
C VAL A 473 6.24 -25.95 7.21
N LYS A 474 6.62 -24.86 6.53
CA LYS A 474 7.14 -23.67 7.18
C LYS A 474 6.01 -22.89 7.82
N THR A 475 5.92 -22.91 9.15
CA THR A 475 4.92 -22.17 9.91
C THR A 475 5.47 -20.87 10.48
N SER A 476 4.64 -19.85 10.60
CA SER A 476 5.05 -18.58 11.19
C SER A 476 3.86 -17.79 11.76
N LEU A 477 4.12 -17.00 12.81
CA LEU A 477 3.21 -16.01 13.36
C LEU A 477 3.88 -14.64 13.33
N ALA A 478 3.33 -13.72 12.54
CA ALA A 478 3.79 -12.34 12.47
C ALA A 478 2.58 -11.40 12.67
N PRO A 479 2.23 -11.07 13.91
CA PRO A 479 1.09 -10.24 14.22
C PRO A 479 1.35 -8.76 13.93
N GLY A 480 0.28 -7.98 13.77
CA GLY A 480 0.35 -6.56 13.43
C GLY A 480 0.60 -5.64 14.61
N SER A 481 0.57 -6.12 15.85
CA SER A 481 0.98 -5.37 17.03
C SER A 481 1.32 -6.28 18.22
N LYS A 482 1.99 -5.72 19.21
CA LYS A 482 2.29 -6.42 20.46
C LYS A 482 1.05 -6.75 21.28
N VAL A 483 -0.04 -6.02 21.10
CA VAL A 483 -1.33 -6.31 21.73
C VAL A 483 -1.80 -7.73 21.40
N VAL A 484 -1.56 -8.20 20.18
CA VAL A 484 -1.94 -9.58 19.75
C VAL A 484 -1.23 -10.64 20.59
N THR A 485 0.07 -10.51 20.76
CA THR A 485 0.83 -11.44 21.60
C THR A 485 0.49 -11.31 23.08
N GLY A 486 0.13 -10.09 23.52
CA GLY A 486 -0.38 -9.84 24.87
C GLY A 486 -1.63 -10.68 25.14
N TYR A 487 -2.69 -10.53 24.36
CA TYR A 487 -3.92 -11.28 24.61
C TYR A 487 -3.80 -12.79 24.35
N LEU A 488 -2.97 -13.22 23.38
CA LEU A 488 -2.72 -14.66 23.18
C LEU A 488 -2.03 -15.30 24.38
N ARG A 489 -1.07 -14.61 24.96
CA ARG A 489 -0.38 -15.01 26.20
C ARG A 489 -1.35 -15.04 27.38
N ASP A 490 -2.11 -13.98 27.59
CA ASP A 490 -3.03 -13.84 28.71
C ASP A 490 -4.18 -14.87 28.66
N ALA A 491 -4.58 -15.27 27.45
CA ALA A 491 -5.52 -16.38 27.22
C ALA A 491 -4.88 -17.77 27.37
N GLY A 492 -3.53 -17.87 27.53
CA GLY A 492 -2.80 -19.13 27.58
C GLY A 492 -2.83 -19.91 26.27
N LEU A 493 -2.90 -19.21 25.13
CA LEU A 493 -3.01 -19.82 23.80
C LEU A 493 -1.72 -19.74 22.98
N GLN A 494 -0.77 -18.88 23.35
CA GLN A 494 0.51 -18.75 22.64
C GLN A 494 1.30 -20.06 22.63
N ASP A 495 1.40 -20.75 23.78
CA ASP A 495 2.16 -22.00 23.90
C ASP A 495 1.63 -23.08 22.95
N TYR A 496 0.31 -23.15 22.74
CA TYR A 496 -0.28 -24.11 21.79
C TYR A 496 0.02 -23.78 20.34
N LEU A 497 0.09 -22.49 19.99
CA LEU A 497 0.54 -22.07 18.66
C LEU A 497 2.02 -22.41 18.47
N ASP A 498 2.85 -22.19 19.48
CA ASP A 498 4.27 -22.53 19.47
C ASP A 498 4.49 -24.04 19.34
N ASP A 499 3.70 -24.87 20.01
CA ASP A 499 3.73 -26.35 19.91
C ASP A 499 3.43 -26.82 18.45
N LEU A 500 2.70 -26.06 17.66
CA LEU A 500 2.43 -26.33 16.25
C LEU A 500 3.46 -25.64 15.31
N GLY A 501 4.47 -24.99 15.85
CA GLY A 501 5.49 -24.27 15.09
C GLY A 501 5.10 -22.86 14.67
N PHE A 502 3.92 -22.34 15.04
CA PHE A 502 3.52 -20.95 14.83
C PHE A 502 4.17 -20.03 15.87
N ASN A 503 5.49 -20.13 15.99
CA ASN A 503 6.26 -19.23 16.84
C ASN A 503 6.24 -17.80 16.27
N LEU A 504 6.34 -16.82 17.18
CA LEU A 504 6.48 -15.42 16.83
C LEU A 504 7.80 -15.19 16.08
N VAL A 505 7.69 -14.68 14.84
CA VAL A 505 8.86 -14.45 13.97
C VAL A 505 9.21 -12.97 13.78
N GLY A 506 8.26 -12.07 14.06
CA GLY A 506 8.41 -10.62 13.90
C GLY A 506 7.08 -9.91 14.07
N TYR A 507 7.14 -8.58 14.16
CA TYR A 507 5.98 -7.70 14.10
C TYR A 507 6.11 -6.86 12.84
N GLY A 508 5.47 -7.27 11.77
CA GLY A 508 5.61 -6.57 10.48
C GLY A 508 4.95 -7.31 9.33
N CYS A 509 4.99 -6.67 8.19
CA CYS A 509 4.47 -7.20 6.93
C CYS A 509 5.47 -8.19 6.34
N THR A 510 5.37 -9.48 6.74
CA THR A 510 6.32 -10.53 6.39
C THR A 510 5.92 -11.29 5.10
N THR A 511 5.30 -12.45 5.23
CA THR A 511 4.96 -13.35 4.10
C THR A 511 4.12 -12.67 3.03
N CYS A 512 3.18 -11.82 3.40
CA CYS A 512 2.30 -11.13 2.43
C CYS A 512 3.03 -10.16 1.49
N ILE A 513 4.21 -9.64 1.89
CA ILE A 513 5.04 -8.72 1.07
C ILE A 513 6.19 -9.43 0.36
N GLY A 514 6.35 -10.73 0.54
CA GLY A 514 7.46 -11.48 -0.02
C GLY A 514 8.67 -11.64 0.90
N ASN A 515 8.50 -11.32 2.17
CA ASN A 515 9.53 -11.50 3.20
C ASN A 515 9.39 -12.85 3.94
N SER A 516 8.93 -13.87 3.22
CA SER A 516 8.78 -15.24 3.77
C SER A 516 10.11 -15.84 4.22
N GLY A 517 11.23 -15.31 3.73
CA GLY A 517 12.55 -15.92 3.90
C GLY A 517 12.70 -17.24 3.15
N PRO A 518 13.85 -17.91 3.23
CA PRO A 518 14.10 -19.16 2.53
C PRO A 518 13.28 -20.32 3.12
N LEU A 519 12.98 -21.31 2.31
CA LEU A 519 12.57 -22.64 2.79
C LEU A 519 13.81 -23.40 3.29
N LEU A 520 13.61 -24.56 3.93
CA LEU A 520 14.74 -25.45 4.22
C LEU A 520 15.43 -25.85 2.90
N PRO A 521 16.78 -25.92 2.87
CA PRO A 521 17.52 -26.24 1.65
C PRO A 521 17.09 -27.56 1.00
N GLU A 522 16.74 -28.55 1.83
CA GLU A 522 16.26 -29.84 1.39
C GLU A 522 14.90 -29.76 0.69
N ILE A 523 14.03 -28.87 1.18
CA ILE A 523 12.71 -28.62 0.57
C ILE A 523 12.89 -27.83 -0.73
N GLU A 524 13.69 -26.76 -0.73
CA GLU A 524 13.99 -25.99 -1.94
C GLU A 524 14.54 -26.87 -3.05
N LYS A 525 15.48 -27.76 -2.69
CA LYS A 525 16.07 -28.70 -3.62
C LYS A 525 15.03 -29.66 -4.18
N ALA A 526 14.24 -30.30 -3.31
CA ALA A 526 13.23 -31.27 -3.73
C ALA A 526 12.15 -30.64 -4.64
N VAL A 527 11.67 -29.46 -4.28
CA VAL A 527 10.67 -28.73 -5.06
C VAL A 527 11.23 -28.32 -6.44
N ALA A 528 12.49 -27.85 -6.48
CA ALA A 528 13.12 -27.40 -7.72
C ALA A 528 13.51 -28.56 -8.66
N GLU A 529 14.01 -29.70 -8.12
CA GLU A 529 14.44 -30.85 -8.91
C GLU A 529 13.27 -31.61 -9.56
N GLU A 530 12.13 -31.70 -8.85
CA GLU A 530 10.93 -32.40 -9.35
C GLU A 530 9.89 -31.45 -9.98
N ASP A 531 10.15 -30.14 -10.02
CA ASP A 531 9.22 -29.08 -10.42
C ASP A 531 7.84 -29.19 -9.74
N LEU A 532 7.85 -29.50 -8.46
CA LEU A 532 6.67 -29.84 -7.68
C LEU A 532 5.76 -28.61 -7.47
N LEU A 533 4.47 -28.74 -7.75
CA LEU A 533 3.47 -27.71 -7.45
C LEU A 533 3.15 -27.71 -5.94
N VAL A 534 3.93 -26.98 -5.18
CA VAL A 534 3.65 -26.74 -3.75
C VAL A 534 2.84 -25.48 -3.54
N THR A 535 2.19 -25.41 -2.38
CA THR A 535 1.21 -24.38 -2.07
C THR A 535 1.57 -23.58 -0.83
N SER A 536 0.90 -22.44 -0.65
CA SER A 536 0.86 -21.71 0.62
C SER A 536 -0.56 -21.41 1.06
N VAL A 537 -0.78 -21.39 2.38
CA VAL A 537 -2.02 -20.88 2.99
C VAL A 537 -1.62 -19.81 3.98
N LEU A 538 -2.16 -18.60 3.79
CA LEU A 538 -1.80 -17.44 4.60
C LEU A 538 -3.00 -16.56 4.94
N SER A 539 -2.98 -15.95 6.10
CA SER A 539 -4.02 -15.02 6.54
C SER A 539 -3.80 -13.58 6.02
N GLY A 540 -3.09 -13.43 4.91
CA GLY A 540 -2.79 -12.16 4.28
C GLY A 540 -3.93 -11.61 3.42
N ASN A 541 -3.61 -10.59 2.60
CA ASN A 541 -4.52 -9.94 1.67
C ASN A 541 -4.12 -10.09 0.20
N ARG A 542 -2.90 -10.56 -0.09
CA ARG A 542 -2.37 -10.77 -1.45
C ARG A 542 -1.70 -12.14 -1.58
N ASN A 543 -1.96 -12.78 -2.70
CA ASN A 543 -1.49 -14.14 -3.00
C ASN A 543 -0.99 -14.30 -4.43
N PHE A 544 -0.43 -13.22 -5.00
CA PHE A 544 0.07 -13.27 -6.38
C PHE A 544 1.23 -14.25 -6.50
N GLU A 545 1.28 -14.99 -7.62
CA GLU A 545 2.37 -15.90 -7.95
C GLU A 545 3.73 -15.17 -7.90
N GLY A 546 4.73 -15.80 -7.30
CA GLY A 546 6.07 -15.25 -7.13
C GLY A 546 6.20 -14.17 -6.06
N ARG A 547 5.08 -13.70 -5.47
CA ARG A 547 5.10 -12.71 -4.40
C ARG A 547 5.38 -13.33 -3.03
N ILE A 548 4.74 -14.45 -2.74
CA ILE A 548 4.86 -15.09 -1.41
C ILE A 548 6.22 -15.76 -1.27
N HIS A 549 6.58 -16.59 -2.24
CA HIS A 549 7.89 -17.22 -2.36
C HIS A 549 8.12 -17.63 -3.83
N PRO A 550 9.35 -17.52 -4.36
CA PRO A 550 9.61 -17.85 -5.79
C PRO A 550 9.24 -19.26 -6.21
N LEU A 551 9.36 -20.23 -5.31
CA LEU A 551 9.08 -21.65 -5.58
C LEU A 551 7.62 -22.05 -5.33
N VAL A 552 6.80 -21.20 -4.71
CA VAL A 552 5.41 -21.51 -4.35
C VAL A 552 4.48 -20.89 -5.38
N LYS A 553 3.87 -21.74 -6.21
CA LYS A 553 3.11 -21.30 -7.39
C LYS A 553 1.61 -21.11 -7.12
N ALA A 554 1.05 -21.81 -6.13
CA ALA A 554 -0.36 -21.71 -5.73
C ALA A 554 -0.49 -21.19 -4.30
N ASN A 555 -1.18 -20.06 -4.12
CA ASN A 555 -1.23 -19.35 -2.85
C ASN A 555 -2.69 -19.06 -2.48
N TYR A 556 -3.10 -19.42 -1.26
CA TYR A 556 -4.48 -19.30 -0.80
C TYR A 556 -4.58 -18.38 0.41
N LEU A 557 -5.46 -17.39 0.32
CA LEU A 557 -5.84 -16.54 1.45
C LEU A 557 -6.92 -17.23 2.27
N ALA A 558 -6.77 -17.24 3.58
CA ALA A 558 -7.72 -17.87 4.49
C ALA A 558 -7.75 -17.19 5.86
N SER A 559 -8.75 -17.49 6.68
CA SER A 559 -8.77 -17.06 8.07
C SER A 559 -7.60 -17.67 8.86
N PRO A 560 -7.12 -17.04 9.93
CA PRO A 560 -6.08 -17.60 10.80
C PRO A 560 -6.43 -19.02 11.32
N GLN A 561 -7.69 -19.28 11.61
CA GLN A 561 -8.17 -20.60 12.02
C GLN A 561 -7.95 -21.65 10.92
N LEU A 562 -8.30 -21.31 9.68
CA LEU A 562 -8.09 -22.20 8.53
C LEU A 562 -6.61 -22.35 8.19
N VAL A 563 -5.78 -21.33 8.39
CA VAL A 563 -4.31 -21.49 8.25
C VAL A 563 -3.77 -22.58 9.18
N VAL A 564 -4.20 -22.58 10.45
CA VAL A 564 -3.81 -23.64 11.39
C VAL A 564 -4.34 -25.00 10.95
N ALA A 565 -5.60 -25.09 10.52
CA ALA A 565 -6.22 -26.34 10.09
C ALA A 565 -5.52 -26.94 8.85
N TYR A 566 -5.22 -26.12 7.85
CA TYR A 566 -4.49 -26.56 6.66
C TYR A 566 -3.03 -26.93 6.96
N ALA A 567 -2.36 -26.21 7.86
CA ALA A 567 -1.03 -26.58 8.31
C ALA A 567 -1.00 -27.99 8.94
N LEU A 568 -2.02 -28.31 9.75
CA LEU A 568 -2.17 -29.65 10.35
C LEU A 568 -2.41 -30.73 9.29
N ALA A 569 -3.23 -30.42 8.28
CA ALA A 569 -3.48 -31.32 7.14
C ALA A 569 -2.23 -31.49 6.25
N GLY A 570 -1.37 -30.48 6.16
CA GLY A 570 -0.16 -30.44 5.34
C GLY A 570 -0.40 -30.33 3.84
N THR A 571 -1.65 -30.29 3.39
CA THR A 571 -2.03 -30.24 1.98
C THR A 571 -3.32 -29.45 1.78
N VAL A 572 -3.47 -28.84 0.59
CA VAL A 572 -4.75 -28.24 0.17
C VAL A 572 -5.64 -29.23 -0.59
N ASP A 573 -5.06 -30.37 -1.01
CA ASP A 573 -5.78 -31.48 -1.65
C ASP A 573 -6.50 -32.34 -0.59
N ILE A 574 -7.41 -31.70 0.13
CA ILE A 574 -8.19 -32.32 1.21
C ILE A 574 -9.58 -31.66 1.34
N ASP A 575 -10.58 -32.47 1.59
CA ASP A 575 -11.90 -31.99 2.04
C ASP A 575 -11.92 -31.88 3.57
N LEU A 576 -11.61 -30.68 4.07
CA LEU A 576 -11.52 -30.44 5.52
C LEU A 576 -12.84 -30.69 6.27
N GLN A 577 -13.98 -30.73 5.59
CA GLN A 577 -15.27 -30.99 6.24
C GLN A 577 -15.53 -32.49 6.46
N ASN A 578 -14.98 -33.35 5.57
CA ASN A 578 -15.31 -34.76 5.54
C ASN A 578 -14.10 -35.70 5.70
N GLU A 579 -12.89 -35.23 5.48
CA GLU A 579 -11.65 -36.00 5.64
C GLU A 579 -10.93 -35.63 6.96
N PRO A 580 -10.25 -36.59 7.60
CA PRO A 580 -9.54 -36.32 8.85
C PRO A 580 -8.27 -35.49 8.63
N LEU A 581 -7.98 -34.58 9.57
CA LEU A 581 -6.72 -33.84 9.62
C LEU A 581 -5.53 -34.73 10.01
N GLY A 582 -5.77 -35.78 10.71
CA GLY A 582 -4.73 -36.69 11.19
C GLY A 582 -5.26 -37.66 12.27
N LYS A 583 -4.33 -38.40 12.86
CA LYS A 583 -4.62 -39.32 13.97
C LYS A 583 -4.36 -38.67 15.33
N GLY A 584 -5.31 -38.78 16.24
CA GLY A 584 -5.16 -38.34 17.61
C GLY A 584 -4.26 -39.28 18.44
N LYS A 585 -4.00 -38.87 19.70
CA LYS A 585 -3.21 -39.65 20.67
C LYS A 585 -3.77 -41.05 20.93
N ASP A 586 -5.08 -41.22 20.77
CA ASP A 586 -5.83 -42.48 20.93
C ASP A 586 -5.89 -43.30 19.64
N GLY A 587 -5.26 -42.84 18.55
CA GLY A 587 -5.28 -43.45 17.25
C GLY A 587 -6.55 -43.23 16.43
N GLN A 588 -7.51 -42.50 16.97
CA GLN A 588 -8.74 -42.16 16.24
C GLN A 588 -8.50 -41.02 15.24
N ASP A 589 -9.34 -40.96 14.21
CA ASP A 589 -9.35 -39.88 13.25
C ASP A 589 -9.87 -38.59 13.91
N VAL A 590 -9.16 -37.48 13.67
CA VAL A 590 -9.54 -36.12 14.14
C VAL A 590 -9.94 -35.28 12.97
N TYR A 591 -11.14 -34.71 13.02
CA TYR A 591 -11.73 -33.91 11.98
C TYR A 591 -11.73 -32.41 12.36
N LEU A 592 -11.93 -31.52 11.39
CA LEU A 592 -12.00 -30.08 11.62
C LEU A 592 -13.03 -29.71 12.69
N LYS A 593 -14.22 -30.33 12.64
CA LYS A 593 -15.30 -30.13 13.64
C LYS A 593 -14.90 -30.45 15.08
N ASP A 594 -13.90 -31.31 15.28
CA ASP A 594 -13.46 -31.74 16.60
C ASP A 594 -12.52 -30.70 17.26
N ILE A 595 -11.99 -29.77 16.47
CA ILE A 595 -11.05 -28.73 16.92
C ILE A 595 -11.59 -27.30 16.70
N TRP A 596 -12.71 -27.13 15.98
CA TRP A 596 -13.28 -25.82 15.70
C TRP A 596 -13.98 -25.24 16.95
N PRO A 597 -13.65 -24.02 17.38
CA PRO A 597 -14.29 -23.39 18.52
C PRO A 597 -15.70 -22.88 18.17
N SER A 598 -16.59 -22.82 19.16
CA SER A 598 -17.88 -22.14 19.00
C SER A 598 -17.70 -20.62 19.04
N ILE A 599 -18.64 -19.88 18.42
CA ILE A 599 -18.64 -18.40 18.49
C ILE A 599 -18.63 -17.91 19.92
N LYS A 600 -19.42 -18.56 20.80
CA LYS A 600 -19.48 -18.20 22.21
C LYS A 600 -18.13 -18.38 22.90
N GLU A 601 -17.42 -19.48 22.65
CA GLU A 601 -16.11 -19.77 23.24
C GLU A 601 -15.09 -18.69 22.82
N VAL A 602 -15.12 -18.28 21.54
CA VAL A 602 -14.26 -17.20 21.03
C VAL A 602 -14.63 -15.86 21.69
N ALA A 603 -15.91 -15.50 21.71
CA ALA A 603 -16.38 -14.24 22.32
C ALA A 603 -16.04 -14.15 23.81
N ASP A 604 -16.33 -15.22 24.60
CA ASP A 604 -16.00 -15.27 26.03
C ASP A 604 -14.47 -15.12 26.25
N THR A 605 -13.65 -15.67 25.35
CA THR A 605 -12.17 -15.53 25.43
C THR A 605 -11.76 -14.09 25.12
N VAL A 606 -12.29 -13.48 24.05
CA VAL A 606 -12.02 -12.06 23.70
C VAL A 606 -12.37 -11.16 24.88
N ASP A 607 -13.58 -11.28 25.42
CA ASP A 607 -14.06 -10.45 26.53
C ASP A 607 -13.19 -10.59 27.80
N SER A 608 -12.51 -11.74 27.96
CA SER A 608 -11.70 -11.98 29.16
C SER A 608 -10.30 -11.38 29.10
N VAL A 609 -9.73 -11.15 27.90
CA VAL A 609 -8.30 -10.78 27.76
C VAL A 609 -8.06 -9.50 26.93
N VAL A 610 -9.00 -9.09 26.10
CA VAL A 610 -8.86 -7.86 25.29
C VAL A 610 -9.39 -6.68 26.07
N THR A 611 -8.49 -5.95 26.75
CA THR A 611 -8.84 -4.89 27.70
C THR A 611 -8.17 -3.57 27.36
N PRO A 612 -8.74 -2.42 27.78
CA PRO A 612 -8.09 -1.11 27.59
C PRO A 612 -6.71 -1.01 28.25
N GLU A 613 -6.50 -1.70 29.35
CA GLU A 613 -5.24 -1.75 30.09
C GLU A 613 -4.14 -2.34 29.22
N LEU A 614 -4.42 -3.44 28.50
CA LEU A 614 -3.49 -4.09 27.60
C LEU A 614 -3.02 -3.14 26.49
N PHE A 615 -3.96 -2.41 25.85
CA PHE A 615 -3.60 -1.43 24.82
C PHE A 615 -2.75 -0.29 25.37
N LYS A 616 -3.09 0.22 26.58
CA LYS A 616 -2.30 1.29 27.21
C LYS A 616 -0.88 0.83 27.52
N GLU A 617 -0.73 -0.35 28.08
CA GLU A 617 0.58 -0.93 28.42
C GLU A 617 1.46 -1.08 27.18
N GLU A 618 0.93 -1.69 26.10
CA GLU A 618 1.71 -1.97 24.90
C GLU A 618 2.08 -0.70 24.09
N TYR A 619 1.27 0.36 24.18
CA TYR A 619 1.52 1.61 23.45
C TYR A 619 2.12 2.75 24.30
N GLU A 620 2.30 2.58 25.61
CA GLU A 620 2.83 3.62 26.51
C GLU A 620 4.19 4.17 26.04
N SER A 621 5.05 3.31 25.46
CA SER A 621 6.39 3.67 24.99
C SER A 621 6.59 3.42 23.50
N VAL A 622 5.55 3.57 22.68
CA VAL A 622 5.51 3.19 21.26
C VAL A 622 6.70 3.69 20.44
N TYR A 623 7.22 4.87 20.72
CA TYR A 623 8.35 5.47 20.01
C TYR A 623 9.73 5.06 20.55
N ASN A 624 9.78 4.38 21.72
CA ASN A 624 11.03 4.05 22.42
C ASN A 624 11.06 2.60 22.94
N ASN A 625 10.22 1.72 22.41
CA ASN A 625 10.00 0.36 22.91
C ASN A 625 10.98 -0.69 22.36
N ASN A 626 12.06 -0.26 21.69
CA ASN A 626 13.08 -1.14 21.13
C ASN A 626 14.49 -0.67 21.54
N GLU A 627 15.20 -1.50 22.32
CA GLU A 627 16.54 -1.16 22.84
C GLU A 627 17.55 -0.94 21.71
N MET A 628 17.56 -1.79 20.67
CA MET A 628 18.49 -1.66 19.54
C MET A 628 18.28 -0.35 18.77
N TRP A 629 17.02 0.11 18.66
CA TRP A 629 16.70 1.40 18.08
C TRP A 629 17.19 2.58 18.94
N ASN A 630 17.02 2.48 20.27
CA ASN A 630 17.38 3.52 21.21
C ASN A 630 18.92 3.68 21.32
N GLU A 631 19.68 2.62 21.04
CA GLU A 631 21.14 2.60 21.04
C GLU A 631 21.77 3.13 19.75
N ILE A 632 20.99 3.41 18.70
CA ILE A 632 21.52 3.97 17.46
C ILE A 632 22.09 5.37 17.71
N ASP A 633 23.38 5.53 17.46
CA ASP A 633 24.04 6.83 17.57
C ASP A 633 23.69 7.72 16.37
N VAL A 634 23.11 8.87 16.65
CA VAL A 634 22.71 9.85 15.64
C VAL A 634 23.12 11.27 16.05
N THR A 635 23.53 12.04 15.06
CA THR A 635 23.89 13.44 15.26
C THR A 635 22.65 14.32 15.45
N ASP A 636 22.79 15.36 16.29
CA ASP A 636 21.75 16.39 16.51
C ASP A 636 21.95 17.59 15.57
N LYS A 637 22.20 17.30 14.29
CA LYS A 637 22.40 18.33 13.25
C LYS A 637 21.09 18.50 12.45
N PRO A 638 20.73 19.73 12.07
CA PRO A 638 19.54 19.98 11.25
C PRO A 638 19.69 19.53 9.79
N LEU A 639 20.91 19.36 9.31
CA LEU A 639 21.26 18.84 7.98
C LEU A 639 21.81 17.43 8.11
N TYR A 640 21.31 16.52 7.25
CA TYR A 640 21.87 15.19 7.13
C TYR A 640 23.25 15.23 6.44
N ASP A 641 24.19 14.51 6.98
CA ASP A 641 25.55 14.40 6.45
C ASP A 641 25.62 13.23 5.46
N PHE A 642 25.18 13.47 4.22
CA PHE A 642 25.15 12.42 3.19
C PHE A 642 26.55 11.91 2.89
N ASP A 643 26.80 10.61 3.11
CA ASP A 643 28.03 9.95 2.71
C ASP A 643 27.98 9.60 1.21
N PRO A 644 28.84 10.15 0.37
CA PRO A 644 28.85 9.85 -1.06
C PRO A 644 29.16 8.38 -1.38
N ASN A 645 29.72 7.62 -0.44
CA ASN A 645 30.01 6.19 -0.57
C ASN A 645 28.88 5.28 -0.06
N SER A 646 27.85 5.86 0.56
CA SER A 646 26.71 5.08 1.03
C SER A 646 26.04 4.33 -0.13
N THR A 647 25.65 3.08 0.13
CA THR A 647 24.88 2.27 -0.80
C THR A 647 23.39 2.15 -0.42
N TYR A 648 22.96 2.86 0.64
CA TYR A 648 21.58 2.92 1.12
C TYR A 648 20.97 4.32 1.06
N ILE A 649 21.69 5.36 1.48
CA ILE A 649 21.17 6.73 1.61
C ILE A 649 22.09 7.67 0.82
N GLN A 650 21.56 8.21 -0.27
CA GLN A 650 22.27 9.15 -1.14
C GLN A 650 21.48 10.45 -1.30
N ASN A 651 22.19 11.56 -1.46
CA ASN A 651 21.57 12.83 -1.81
C ASN A 651 21.15 12.81 -3.30
N PRO A 652 19.85 12.75 -3.61
CA PRO A 652 19.40 12.68 -5.00
C PRO A 652 19.72 13.95 -5.77
N SER A 653 19.96 13.80 -7.07
CA SER A 653 20.39 14.89 -7.92
C SER A 653 19.27 15.84 -8.41
N PHE A 654 18.05 15.70 -7.90
CA PHE A 654 16.86 16.48 -8.34
C PHE A 654 17.01 17.98 -8.15
N PHE A 655 17.80 18.43 -7.17
CA PHE A 655 17.98 19.83 -6.82
C PHE A 655 19.32 20.41 -7.28
N GLN A 656 20.15 19.65 -8.00
CA GLN A 656 21.44 20.12 -8.48
C GLN A 656 21.25 21.22 -9.54
N GLY A 657 21.90 22.35 -9.33
CA GLY A 657 21.82 23.48 -10.25
C GLY A 657 20.49 24.24 -10.25
N LEU A 658 19.65 24.05 -9.21
CA LEU A 658 18.36 24.70 -9.11
C LEU A 658 18.53 26.23 -9.01
N SER A 659 17.89 26.96 -9.94
CA SER A 659 17.80 28.41 -9.93
C SER A 659 16.63 28.90 -9.04
N LYS A 660 16.71 30.14 -8.52
CA LYS A 660 15.62 30.74 -7.71
C LYS A 660 14.32 30.89 -8.51
N GLU A 661 14.44 31.19 -9.80
CA GLU A 661 13.30 31.29 -10.72
C GLU A 661 13.29 30.08 -11.65
N PRO A 662 12.13 29.56 -12.06
CA PRO A 662 12.08 28.47 -13.02
C PRO A 662 12.57 28.91 -14.41
N ASP A 663 13.14 27.98 -15.14
CA ASP A 663 13.43 28.19 -16.55
C ASP A 663 12.11 28.22 -17.36
N SER A 664 12.08 28.98 -18.44
CA SER A 664 10.93 28.96 -19.35
C SER A 664 10.75 27.58 -20.02
N ILE A 665 9.50 27.18 -20.22
CA ILE A 665 9.18 25.99 -21.01
C ILE A 665 9.63 26.20 -22.46
N LYS A 666 10.43 25.31 -22.98
CA LYS A 666 10.96 25.30 -24.34
C LYS A 666 10.55 24.06 -25.10
N PRO A 667 10.40 24.15 -26.43
CA PRO A 667 10.20 22.95 -27.24
C PRO A 667 11.27 21.90 -26.97
N LEU A 668 10.84 20.65 -26.87
CA LEU A 668 11.73 19.51 -26.72
C LEU A 668 12.18 19.06 -28.11
N THR A 669 13.46 19.02 -28.37
CA THR A 669 14.00 18.74 -29.72
C THR A 669 15.11 17.69 -29.69
N GLY A 670 15.24 16.93 -30.78
CA GLY A 670 16.34 15.99 -30.95
C GLY A 670 16.36 14.82 -29.98
N MET A 671 15.21 14.45 -29.44
CA MET A 671 15.10 13.34 -28.48
C MET A 671 15.20 11.98 -29.16
N ARG A 672 15.80 11.01 -28.47
CA ARG A 672 15.89 9.61 -28.92
C ARG A 672 14.99 8.70 -28.10
N VAL A 673 14.48 7.63 -28.71
CA VAL A 673 13.62 6.66 -28.01
C VAL A 673 14.48 5.72 -27.18
N LEU A 674 14.24 5.73 -25.85
CA LEU A 674 14.92 4.85 -24.90
C LEU A 674 14.20 3.50 -24.76
N GLY A 675 12.87 3.51 -24.87
CA GLY A 675 12.04 2.33 -24.78
C GLY A 675 10.77 2.44 -25.58
N LYS A 676 10.38 1.35 -26.24
CA LYS A 676 9.09 1.15 -26.88
C LYS A 676 8.44 -0.07 -26.28
N PHE A 677 7.39 0.16 -25.50
CA PHE A 677 6.72 -0.87 -24.71
C PHE A 677 5.29 -1.12 -25.22
N GLY A 678 4.78 -2.33 -24.97
CA GLY A 678 3.39 -2.67 -25.25
C GLY A 678 2.41 -2.20 -24.17
N ASP A 679 1.25 -2.86 -24.12
CA ASP A 679 0.19 -2.57 -23.16
C ASP A 679 0.53 -3.07 -21.74
N SER A 680 -0.13 -2.49 -20.74
CA SER A 680 -0.14 -2.96 -19.35
C SER A 680 1.25 -3.06 -18.70
N VAL A 681 2.13 -2.12 -19.01
CA VAL A 681 3.41 -1.99 -18.33
C VAL A 681 3.19 -1.46 -16.92
N THR A 682 3.49 -2.29 -15.94
CA THR A 682 3.26 -1.98 -14.53
C THR A 682 4.38 -1.12 -13.94
N THR A 683 4.09 -0.48 -12.81
CA THR A 683 5.12 0.19 -12.00
C THR A 683 6.21 -0.75 -11.51
N ASP A 684 5.92 -2.05 -11.36
CA ASP A 684 6.92 -3.09 -11.08
C ASP A 684 7.86 -3.33 -12.25
N HIS A 685 7.37 -3.25 -13.47
CA HIS A 685 8.22 -3.32 -14.67
C HIS A 685 9.14 -2.10 -14.78
N ILE A 686 8.62 -0.92 -14.43
CA ILE A 686 9.39 0.34 -14.52
C ILE A 686 10.39 0.46 -13.38
N SER A 687 9.97 0.16 -12.14
CA SER A 687 10.82 0.24 -10.93
C SER A 687 10.63 -0.98 -10.05
N PRO A 688 11.47 -2.01 -10.18
CA PRO A 688 11.36 -3.25 -9.40
C PRO A 688 11.61 -3.02 -7.90
N ALA A 689 11.00 -3.87 -7.05
CA ALA A 689 11.22 -3.87 -5.61
C ALA A 689 11.98 -5.11 -5.10
N GLY A 690 12.03 -6.16 -5.90
CA GLY A 690 12.59 -7.45 -5.52
C GLY A 690 14.12 -7.50 -5.48
N ALA A 691 14.66 -8.71 -5.52
CA ALA A 691 16.10 -8.98 -5.45
C ALA A 691 16.89 -8.31 -6.59
N ILE A 692 18.12 -7.90 -6.27
CA ILE A 692 19.05 -7.28 -7.21
C ILE A 692 19.95 -8.35 -7.81
N GLY A 693 19.90 -8.52 -9.14
CA GLY A 693 20.76 -9.46 -9.84
C GLY A 693 22.20 -8.98 -9.93
N LYS A 694 23.18 -9.85 -9.65
CA LYS A 694 24.61 -9.47 -9.61
C LYS A 694 25.16 -8.92 -10.94
N ASP A 695 24.60 -9.37 -12.07
CA ASP A 695 25.07 -8.99 -13.40
C ASP A 695 24.34 -7.76 -13.97
N THR A 696 23.33 -7.24 -13.25
CA THR A 696 22.60 -6.01 -13.59
C THR A 696 23.45 -4.76 -13.33
N PRO A 697 23.13 -3.61 -13.94
CA PRO A 697 23.82 -2.35 -13.61
C PRO A 697 23.83 -2.03 -12.12
N ALA A 698 22.71 -2.29 -11.40
CA ALA A 698 22.62 -2.08 -9.96
C ALA A 698 23.52 -3.08 -9.19
N GLY A 699 23.54 -4.35 -9.57
CA GLY A 699 24.41 -5.35 -8.95
C GLY A 699 25.88 -5.03 -9.13
N LYS A 700 26.30 -4.62 -10.33
CA LYS A 700 27.68 -4.16 -10.60
C LYS A 700 28.07 -2.96 -9.76
N TYR A 701 27.18 -1.96 -9.66
CA TYR A 701 27.39 -0.80 -8.78
C TYR A 701 27.61 -1.21 -7.33
N LEU A 702 26.84 -2.14 -6.80
CA LEU A 702 27.00 -2.63 -5.44
C LEU A 702 28.35 -3.38 -5.24
N LEU A 703 28.74 -4.21 -6.22
CA LEU A 703 30.04 -4.90 -6.19
C LEU A 703 31.20 -3.91 -6.24
N GLU A 704 31.11 -2.84 -7.04
CA GLU A 704 32.11 -1.76 -7.14
C GLU A 704 32.25 -0.97 -5.81
N HIS A 705 31.21 -1.03 -4.95
CA HIS A 705 31.19 -0.44 -3.60
C HIS A 705 31.44 -1.49 -2.50
N ASP A 706 32.10 -2.61 -2.84
CA ASP A 706 32.48 -3.67 -1.91
C ASP A 706 31.31 -4.34 -1.16
N VAL A 707 30.08 -4.26 -1.71
CA VAL A 707 28.92 -4.96 -1.15
C VAL A 707 28.88 -6.39 -1.70
N PRO A 708 29.07 -7.44 -0.88
CA PRO A 708 28.96 -8.82 -1.37
C PRO A 708 27.52 -9.19 -1.74
N VAL A 709 27.37 -10.10 -2.71
CA VAL A 709 26.05 -10.48 -3.24
C VAL A 709 25.03 -10.86 -2.15
N ARG A 710 25.47 -11.57 -1.11
CA ARG A 710 24.61 -11.95 0.03
C ARG A 710 24.04 -10.74 0.82
N ASN A 711 24.65 -9.55 0.65
CA ASN A 711 24.27 -8.31 1.33
C ASN A 711 23.59 -7.32 0.36
N PHE A 712 23.26 -7.72 -0.86
CA PHE A 712 22.59 -6.84 -1.82
C PHE A 712 21.24 -6.35 -1.30
N ASN A 713 20.57 -7.17 -0.49
CA ASN A 713 19.21 -6.91 -0.07
C ASN A 713 18.29 -6.76 -1.32
N SER A 714 17.33 -5.85 -1.30
CA SER A 714 16.39 -5.66 -2.41
C SER A 714 16.40 -4.22 -2.92
N TYR A 715 15.84 -3.99 -4.11
CA TYR A 715 15.56 -2.63 -4.57
C TYR A 715 14.67 -1.86 -3.57
N GLY A 716 13.68 -2.54 -2.98
CA GLY A 716 12.80 -1.96 -1.97
C GLY A 716 13.55 -1.36 -0.77
N SER A 717 14.53 -2.09 -0.25
CA SER A 717 15.35 -1.64 0.89
C SER A 717 16.35 -0.54 0.55
N ARG A 718 16.66 -0.35 -0.74
CA ARG A 718 17.64 0.64 -1.24
C ARG A 718 17.02 1.86 -1.92
N ARG A 719 15.73 2.06 -1.76
CA ARG A 719 14.99 3.21 -2.36
C ARG A 719 15.49 4.59 -1.91
N GLY A 720 16.23 4.67 -0.81
CA GLY A 720 16.94 5.87 -0.37
C GLY A 720 18.21 6.19 -1.17
N ASN A 721 18.61 5.32 -2.11
CA ASN A 721 19.79 5.49 -2.95
C ASN A 721 19.38 5.61 -4.43
N HIS A 722 19.40 6.83 -4.96
CA HIS A 722 19.06 7.10 -6.34
C HIS A 722 19.98 6.41 -7.36
N GLU A 723 21.23 6.15 -7.01
CA GLU A 723 22.20 5.47 -7.88
C GLU A 723 21.81 4.00 -8.12
N VAL A 724 21.34 3.30 -7.09
CA VAL A 724 20.79 1.95 -7.23
C VAL A 724 19.46 1.99 -8.01
N MET A 725 18.58 2.93 -7.65
CA MET A 725 17.24 2.97 -8.22
C MET A 725 17.22 3.37 -9.69
N VAL A 726 18.04 4.31 -10.13
CA VAL A 726 18.13 4.67 -11.55
C VAL A 726 18.68 3.51 -12.41
N ARG A 727 19.60 2.72 -11.84
CA ARG A 727 20.13 1.52 -12.50
C ARG A 727 19.10 0.39 -12.56
N GLY A 728 18.14 0.38 -11.63
CA GLY A 728 17.02 -0.54 -11.59
C GLY A 728 15.82 -0.11 -12.45
N THR A 729 15.81 1.14 -12.93
CA THR A 729 14.70 1.64 -13.74
C THR A 729 14.63 0.92 -15.08
N PHE A 730 13.48 0.34 -15.40
CA PHE A 730 13.25 -0.55 -16.53
C PHE A 730 14.11 -1.82 -16.53
N ALA A 731 14.67 -2.23 -15.38
CA ALA A 731 15.51 -3.43 -15.28
C ALA A 731 14.76 -4.67 -14.75
N ASN A 732 13.44 -4.64 -14.72
CA ASN A 732 12.64 -5.81 -14.37
C ASN A 732 12.92 -6.95 -15.38
N ILE A 733 13.12 -8.16 -14.88
CA ILE A 733 13.45 -9.35 -15.71
C ILE A 733 12.35 -9.74 -16.70
N ARG A 734 11.13 -9.26 -16.52
CA ARG A 734 9.95 -9.55 -17.35
C ARG A 734 9.61 -8.45 -18.35
N ILE A 735 10.27 -7.29 -18.27
CA ILE A 735 10.00 -6.21 -19.21
C ILE A 735 10.47 -6.60 -20.62
N LYS A 736 9.67 -6.24 -21.62
CA LYS A 736 9.99 -6.48 -23.03
C LYS A 736 10.05 -5.14 -23.77
N ASN A 737 11.25 -4.75 -24.13
CA ASN A 737 11.46 -3.56 -24.95
C ASN A 737 11.53 -3.97 -26.42
N GLN A 738 10.61 -3.46 -27.24
CA GLN A 738 10.54 -3.74 -28.69
C GLN A 738 11.79 -3.25 -29.43
N LEU A 739 12.56 -2.32 -28.84
CA LEU A 739 13.84 -1.82 -29.42
C LEU A 739 14.98 -2.84 -29.29
N ALA A 740 14.82 -3.89 -28.49
CA ALA A 740 15.80 -4.95 -28.32
C ALA A 740 15.13 -6.32 -28.52
N PRO A 741 14.70 -6.66 -29.76
CA PRO A 741 13.97 -7.88 -30.06
C PRO A 741 14.74 -9.14 -29.62
N GLY A 742 14.02 -10.10 -29.02
CA GLY A 742 14.61 -11.36 -28.56
C GLY A 742 15.30 -11.29 -27.21
N THR A 743 15.28 -10.13 -26.53
CA THR A 743 15.74 -9.98 -25.15
C THR A 743 14.54 -9.90 -24.19
N GLU A 744 14.73 -10.34 -22.94
CA GLU A 744 13.88 -10.02 -21.80
C GLU A 744 14.72 -9.28 -20.77
N GLY A 745 14.08 -8.36 -20.02
CA GLY A 745 14.77 -7.51 -19.07
C GLY A 745 15.12 -6.12 -19.61
N GLY A 746 15.96 -5.40 -18.88
CA GLY A 746 16.26 -3.99 -19.10
C GLY A 746 17.24 -3.70 -20.23
N PHE A 747 16.94 -4.11 -21.45
CA PHE A 747 17.79 -3.88 -22.62
C PHE A 747 17.13 -2.93 -23.63
N THR A 748 17.95 -2.20 -24.37
CA THR A 748 17.54 -1.31 -25.46
C THR A 748 18.60 -1.27 -26.54
N THR A 749 18.27 -0.70 -27.69
CA THR A 749 19.23 -0.38 -28.73
C THR A 749 19.71 1.08 -28.58
N TYR A 750 21.02 1.27 -28.53
CA TYR A 750 21.64 2.60 -28.61
C TYR A 750 21.80 2.99 -30.06
N TRP A 751 20.88 3.78 -30.55
CA TRP A 751 20.72 4.07 -31.99
C TRP A 751 21.96 4.66 -32.69
N PRO A 752 22.81 5.51 -32.05
CA PRO A 752 24.00 6.01 -32.73
C PRO A 752 24.98 4.94 -33.22
N THR A 753 24.92 3.72 -32.65
CA THR A 753 25.82 2.60 -33.01
C THR A 753 25.07 1.29 -33.27
N ASP A 754 23.73 1.28 -33.18
CA ASP A 754 22.87 0.07 -33.28
C ASP A 754 23.25 -1.05 -32.32
N GLU A 755 23.87 -0.71 -31.19
CA GLU A 755 24.34 -1.65 -30.20
C GLU A 755 23.26 -1.91 -29.12
N VAL A 756 22.96 -3.18 -28.87
CA VAL A 756 22.07 -3.58 -27.78
C VAL A 756 22.84 -3.57 -26.46
N MET A 757 22.32 -2.85 -25.49
CA MET A 757 22.92 -2.72 -24.15
C MET A 757 21.86 -2.51 -23.08
N SER A 758 22.26 -2.41 -21.81
CA SER A 758 21.31 -2.07 -20.74
C SER A 758 20.70 -0.70 -20.97
N ILE A 759 19.43 -0.53 -20.58
CA ILE A 759 18.74 0.76 -20.66
C ILE A 759 19.52 1.84 -19.90
N TYR A 760 20.07 1.50 -18.74
CA TYR A 760 20.90 2.41 -17.95
C TYR A 760 22.16 2.87 -18.73
N ASP A 761 22.93 1.94 -19.29
CA ASP A 761 24.16 2.27 -20.02
C ASP A 761 23.87 3.13 -21.28
N ALA A 762 22.79 2.81 -22.01
CA ALA A 762 22.34 3.63 -23.13
C ALA A 762 21.96 5.04 -22.69
N ALA A 763 21.18 5.16 -21.59
CA ALA A 763 20.79 6.45 -21.04
C ALA A 763 22.03 7.28 -20.63
N GLN A 764 23.07 6.67 -20.04
CA GLN A 764 24.31 7.38 -19.69
C GLN A 764 25.06 7.90 -20.94
N LYS A 765 25.09 7.12 -22.03
CA LYS A 765 25.68 7.57 -23.29
C LYS A 765 24.93 8.78 -23.87
N TYR A 766 23.59 8.72 -23.92
CA TYR A 766 22.76 9.84 -24.36
C TYR A 766 22.90 11.09 -23.47
N LYS A 767 23.02 10.89 -22.16
CA LYS A 767 23.25 11.99 -21.20
C LYS A 767 24.59 12.68 -21.44
N ALA A 768 25.65 11.93 -21.77
CA ALA A 768 26.95 12.46 -22.09
C ALA A 768 26.93 13.36 -23.36
N ASP A 769 26.03 13.06 -24.30
CA ASP A 769 25.82 13.81 -25.53
C ASP A 769 24.75 14.91 -25.40
N ASN A 770 24.21 15.15 -24.21
CA ASN A 770 23.09 16.08 -23.96
C ASN A 770 21.83 15.76 -24.78
N THR A 771 21.58 14.50 -25.12
CA THR A 771 20.42 14.06 -25.86
C THR A 771 19.28 13.74 -24.92
N GLY A 772 18.14 14.44 -25.06
CA GLY A 772 16.89 14.13 -24.36
C GLY A 772 16.32 12.78 -24.82
N LEU A 773 15.51 12.17 -23.96
CA LEU A 773 14.94 10.85 -24.22
C LEU A 773 13.42 10.87 -24.22
N VAL A 774 12.81 9.96 -24.98
CA VAL A 774 11.37 9.69 -25.01
C VAL A 774 11.11 8.20 -24.79
N VAL A 775 10.00 7.88 -24.13
CA VAL A 775 9.46 6.53 -24.00
C VAL A 775 8.13 6.46 -24.73
N LEU A 776 7.96 5.43 -25.57
CA LEU A 776 6.71 5.10 -26.25
C LEU A 776 6.05 3.91 -25.52
N ALA A 777 4.75 3.98 -25.28
CA ALA A 777 4.02 2.92 -24.57
C ALA A 777 2.61 2.69 -25.11
N GLY A 778 2.05 1.54 -24.84
CA GLY A 778 0.69 1.16 -25.18
C GLY A 778 -0.35 1.64 -24.14
N ASN A 779 -1.40 0.83 -23.94
CA ASN A 779 -2.48 1.12 -23.01
C ASN A 779 -2.05 0.83 -21.55
N ASP A 780 -2.71 1.54 -20.61
CA ASP A 780 -2.60 1.35 -19.16
C ASP A 780 -1.15 1.44 -18.63
N TYR A 781 -0.39 2.39 -19.17
CA TYR A 781 1.00 2.59 -18.76
C TYR A 781 1.11 3.03 -17.29
N GLY A 782 1.89 2.29 -16.51
CA GLY A 782 2.14 2.55 -15.11
C GLY A 782 1.10 1.96 -14.14
N MET A 783 0.34 0.94 -14.58
CA MET A 783 -0.62 0.25 -13.72
C MET A 783 0.07 -0.46 -12.54
N GLY A 784 -0.69 -0.71 -11.47
CA GLY A 784 -0.19 -1.42 -10.28
C GLY A 784 -0.02 -0.53 -9.06
N SER A 785 0.93 -0.85 -8.17
CA SER A 785 1.17 -0.06 -6.96
C SER A 785 1.75 1.32 -7.28
N SER A 786 1.38 2.32 -6.47
CA SER A 786 1.90 3.67 -6.62
C SER A 786 3.38 3.74 -6.22
N ARG A 787 4.26 3.72 -7.21
CA ARG A 787 5.70 3.83 -7.03
C ARG A 787 6.22 5.12 -7.63
N ASP A 788 6.61 6.04 -6.78
CA ASP A 788 7.25 7.29 -7.14
C ASP A 788 8.56 7.07 -7.93
N TRP A 789 9.33 6.05 -7.57
CA TRP A 789 10.55 5.69 -8.29
C TRP A 789 10.33 5.30 -9.76
N ALA A 790 9.12 4.90 -10.14
CA ALA A 790 8.79 4.72 -11.55
C ALA A 790 8.87 6.05 -12.34
N ALA A 791 8.55 7.17 -11.70
CA ALA A 791 8.70 8.51 -12.29
C ALA A 791 10.07 9.13 -11.99
N LYS A 792 10.57 9.03 -10.75
CA LYS A 792 11.90 9.51 -10.34
C LYS A 792 13.01 8.90 -11.21
N GLY A 793 13.00 7.57 -11.36
CA GLY A 793 13.99 6.86 -12.19
C GLY A 793 13.88 7.22 -13.66
N THR A 794 12.67 7.36 -14.18
CA THR A 794 12.42 7.81 -15.55
C THR A 794 13.02 9.20 -15.80
N ASN A 795 12.81 10.16 -14.90
CA ASN A 795 13.43 11.48 -14.97
C ASN A 795 14.97 11.40 -14.91
N LEU A 796 15.52 10.63 -13.96
CA LEU A 796 16.97 10.51 -13.78
C LEU A 796 17.69 9.85 -14.95
N LEU A 797 17.02 8.98 -15.72
CA LEU A 797 17.53 8.46 -16.98
C LEU A 797 17.61 9.52 -18.10
N GLY A 798 16.98 10.68 -17.91
CA GLY A 798 16.96 11.76 -18.91
C GLY A 798 15.74 11.75 -19.82
N VAL A 799 14.71 10.96 -19.49
CA VAL A 799 13.44 10.95 -20.22
C VAL A 799 12.72 12.27 -19.97
N LYS A 800 12.39 12.99 -21.05
CA LYS A 800 11.69 14.29 -21.03
C LYS A 800 10.20 14.13 -21.23
N THR A 801 9.79 13.14 -21.98
CA THR A 801 8.39 12.87 -22.25
C THR A 801 8.13 11.37 -22.39
N VAL A 802 6.96 10.96 -22.00
CA VAL A 802 6.39 9.64 -22.28
C VAL A 802 5.18 9.85 -23.17
N ILE A 803 5.07 9.10 -24.28
CA ILE A 803 3.91 9.12 -25.17
C ILE A 803 3.24 7.74 -25.11
N ALA A 804 2.06 7.67 -24.52
CA ALA A 804 1.34 6.41 -24.32
C ALA A 804 -0.08 6.46 -24.93
N GLN A 805 -0.68 5.30 -25.19
CA GLN A 805 -2.08 5.24 -25.60
C GLN A 805 -3.02 5.56 -24.44
N SER A 806 -2.72 5.12 -23.24
CA SER A 806 -3.39 5.54 -21.99
C SER A 806 -2.48 5.38 -20.78
N TYR A 807 -2.85 6.03 -19.70
CA TYR A 807 -2.09 6.04 -18.45
C TYR A 807 -2.94 5.57 -17.29
N GLU A 808 -2.28 4.89 -16.34
CA GLU A 808 -2.79 4.80 -14.99
C GLU A 808 -2.68 6.16 -14.28
N ARG A 809 -3.74 6.57 -13.59
CA ARG A 809 -3.86 7.93 -13.00
C ARG A 809 -2.67 8.33 -12.13
N ILE A 810 -2.30 7.47 -11.17
CA ILE A 810 -1.26 7.78 -10.18
C ILE A 810 0.11 7.94 -10.87
N HIS A 811 0.44 7.05 -11.79
CA HIS A 811 1.73 7.12 -12.49
C HIS A 811 1.82 8.35 -13.41
N ARG A 812 0.75 8.70 -14.11
CA ARG A 812 0.66 9.93 -14.92
C ARG A 812 0.94 11.17 -14.05
N SER A 813 0.26 11.26 -12.90
CA SER A 813 0.46 12.35 -11.94
C SER A 813 1.90 12.41 -11.43
N ASN A 814 2.47 11.26 -11.05
CA ASN A 814 3.87 11.18 -10.61
C ASN A 814 4.87 11.65 -11.71
N LEU A 815 4.61 11.35 -12.98
CA LEU A 815 5.45 11.87 -14.07
C LEU A 815 5.46 13.38 -14.09
N VAL A 816 4.29 14.03 -14.01
CA VAL A 816 4.17 15.49 -13.96
C VAL A 816 4.86 16.07 -12.72
N MET A 817 4.62 15.47 -11.55
CA MET A 817 5.25 15.89 -10.29
C MET A 817 6.78 15.78 -10.32
N MET A 818 7.33 14.98 -11.20
CA MET A 818 8.78 14.85 -11.45
C MET A 818 9.28 15.63 -12.67
N GLY A 819 8.43 16.46 -13.28
CA GLY A 819 8.83 17.26 -14.44
C GLY A 819 8.99 16.48 -15.74
N VAL A 820 8.36 15.31 -15.86
CA VAL A 820 8.29 14.53 -17.08
C VAL A 820 6.95 14.78 -17.76
N LEU A 821 6.96 15.18 -19.03
CA LEU A 821 5.75 15.49 -19.80
C LEU A 821 5.00 14.21 -20.20
N PRO A 822 3.78 13.94 -19.70
CA PRO A 822 2.96 12.86 -20.21
C PRO A 822 2.16 13.31 -21.42
N LEU A 823 2.35 12.65 -22.56
CA LEU A 823 1.59 12.85 -23.79
C LEU A 823 0.77 11.59 -24.10
N GLN A 824 -0.43 11.77 -24.60
CA GLN A 824 -1.29 10.66 -25.00
C GLN A 824 -1.58 10.72 -26.51
N PHE A 825 -1.43 9.58 -27.18
CA PHE A 825 -1.92 9.43 -28.55
C PHE A 825 -3.41 9.72 -28.64
N GLN A 826 -3.86 10.27 -29.77
CA GLN A 826 -5.29 10.43 -30.01
C GLN A 826 -5.99 9.09 -30.19
N ASP A 827 -7.30 9.07 -30.02
CA ASP A 827 -8.12 7.86 -30.13
C ASP A 827 -7.85 7.12 -31.45
N GLY A 828 -7.50 5.84 -31.35
CA GLY A 828 -7.17 4.98 -32.48
C GLY A 828 -5.74 5.12 -32.99
N GLU A 829 -4.93 6.02 -32.43
CA GLU A 829 -3.51 6.13 -32.74
C GLU A 829 -2.63 5.38 -31.73
N SER A 830 -1.52 4.89 -32.22
CA SER A 830 -0.46 4.25 -31.44
C SER A 830 0.90 4.42 -32.15
N ALA A 831 1.99 4.11 -31.49
CA ALA A 831 3.29 4.08 -32.14
C ALA A 831 3.27 3.18 -33.39
N ASP A 832 2.61 2.02 -33.29
CA ASP A 832 2.52 1.06 -34.40
C ASP A 832 1.63 1.56 -35.54
N SER A 833 0.46 2.17 -35.23
CA SER A 833 -0.43 2.69 -36.28
C SER A 833 0.17 3.88 -37.04
N LEU A 834 1.05 4.65 -36.37
CA LEU A 834 1.81 5.75 -36.99
C LEU A 834 3.10 5.28 -37.68
N GLY A 835 3.41 3.99 -37.63
CA GLY A 835 4.61 3.41 -38.25
C GLY A 835 5.92 3.86 -37.59
N LEU A 836 5.87 4.12 -36.27
CA LEU A 836 7.03 4.47 -35.46
C LEU A 836 7.69 3.19 -34.96
N ASP A 837 8.93 2.96 -35.34
CA ASP A 837 9.70 1.78 -34.93
C ASP A 837 10.64 2.06 -33.73
N GLY A 838 10.82 3.36 -33.38
CA GLY A 838 11.64 3.80 -32.26
C GLY A 838 13.06 4.23 -32.67
N SER A 839 13.43 4.15 -33.94
CA SER A 839 14.70 4.70 -34.44
C SER A 839 14.65 6.20 -34.69
N GLU A 840 13.46 6.78 -34.68
CA GLU A 840 13.21 8.17 -35.01
C GLU A 840 13.84 9.14 -33.99
N THR A 841 14.08 10.37 -34.44
CA THR A 841 14.36 11.52 -33.59
C THR A 841 13.08 12.32 -33.37
N PHE A 842 12.74 12.59 -32.11
CA PHE A 842 11.50 13.26 -31.74
C PHE A 842 11.69 14.74 -31.41
N SER A 843 10.71 15.53 -31.81
CA SER A 843 10.52 16.92 -31.35
C SER A 843 9.08 17.15 -30.93
N VAL A 844 8.90 17.89 -29.84
CA VAL A 844 7.59 18.23 -29.25
C VAL A 844 7.50 19.74 -29.10
N ASP A 845 6.51 20.36 -29.72
CA ASP A 845 6.32 21.80 -29.73
C ASP A 845 5.51 22.27 -28.51
N ILE A 846 6.10 22.16 -27.33
CA ILE A 846 5.51 22.65 -26.07
C ILE A 846 6.07 24.01 -25.72
N ASN A 847 5.25 24.91 -25.16
CA ASN A 847 5.62 26.26 -24.75
C ASN A 847 4.86 26.73 -23.51
N GLU A 848 5.09 27.95 -23.05
CA GLU A 848 4.48 28.53 -21.84
C GLU A 848 2.94 28.62 -21.86
N ASP A 849 2.34 28.68 -23.06
CA ASP A 849 0.89 28.87 -23.24
C ASP A 849 0.09 27.54 -23.15
N VAL A 850 0.77 26.41 -22.97
CA VAL A 850 0.14 25.08 -22.86
C VAL A 850 -0.89 25.03 -21.73
N LYS A 851 -2.02 24.39 -22.02
CA LYS A 851 -3.13 24.18 -21.06
C LYS A 851 -3.40 22.69 -20.89
N PRO A 852 -4.11 22.32 -19.82
CA PRO A 852 -4.58 20.95 -19.65
C PRO A 852 -5.32 20.44 -20.88
N HIS A 853 -4.96 19.25 -21.32
CA HIS A 853 -5.52 18.54 -22.48
C HIS A 853 -5.32 19.22 -23.86
N ASP A 854 -4.44 20.19 -23.98
CA ASP A 854 -4.08 20.75 -25.27
C ASP A 854 -3.47 19.70 -26.22
N LEU A 855 -3.76 19.86 -27.51
CA LEU A 855 -3.14 19.06 -28.55
C LEU A 855 -1.78 19.68 -28.93
N ILE A 856 -0.73 18.92 -28.65
CA ILE A 856 0.67 19.31 -28.90
C ILE A 856 1.16 18.69 -30.21
N ASP A 857 1.79 19.47 -31.05
CA ASP A 857 2.43 18.96 -32.27
C ASP A 857 3.69 18.19 -31.95
N VAL A 858 3.74 16.95 -32.45
CA VAL A 858 4.87 16.03 -32.30
C VAL A 858 5.39 15.65 -33.66
N LYS A 859 6.69 15.76 -33.85
CA LYS A 859 7.38 15.39 -35.09
C LYS A 859 8.36 14.26 -34.81
N ALA A 860 8.22 13.16 -35.50
CA ALA A 860 9.19 12.06 -35.51
C ALA A 860 9.91 12.00 -36.86
N THR A 861 11.23 12.09 -36.84
CA THR A 861 12.05 12.10 -38.07
C THR A 861 12.85 10.81 -38.13
N LYS A 862 12.64 10.04 -39.18
CA LYS A 862 13.39 8.79 -39.47
C LYS A 862 14.80 9.08 -39.97
N GLU A 863 15.68 8.07 -39.96
CA GLU A 863 17.06 8.24 -40.47
C GLU A 863 17.16 8.59 -41.96
N ASP A 864 16.18 8.18 -42.76
CA ASP A 864 16.09 8.54 -44.19
C ASP A 864 15.54 9.93 -44.41
N GLY A 865 15.24 10.71 -43.36
CA GLY A 865 14.68 12.03 -43.42
C GLY A 865 13.15 12.06 -43.58
N THR A 866 12.47 10.93 -43.57
CA THR A 866 11.00 10.87 -43.59
C THR A 866 10.44 11.43 -42.27
N GLU A 867 9.51 12.36 -42.36
CA GLU A 867 8.86 12.95 -41.21
C GLU A 867 7.46 12.34 -40.97
N VAL A 868 7.16 12.04 -39.72
CA VAL A 868 5.83 11.63 -39.25
C VAL A 868 5.34 12.71 -38.28
N ASP A 869 4.40 13.51 -38.72
CA ASP A 869 3.78 14.58 -37.93
C ASP A 869 2.47 14.06 -37.35
N PHE A 870 2.27 14.21 -36.04
CA PHE A 870 1.03 13.85 -35.35
C PHE A 870 0.78 14.79 -34.17
N LYS A 871 -0.43 14.73 -33.61
CA LYS A 871 -0.76 15.49 -32.40
C LYS A 871 -0.99 14.55 -31.22
N ALA A 872 -0.43 14.92 -30.09
CA ALA A 872 -0.63 14.20 -28.83
C ALA A 872 -1.31 15.11 -27.80
N ILE A 873 -2.11 14.50 -26.91
CA ILE A 873 -2.81 15.23 -25.85
C ILE A 873 -1.85 15.45 -24.69
N ALA A 874 -1.65 16.68 -24.25
CA ALA A 874 -0.91 17.00 -23.03
C ALA A 874 -1.74 16.58 -21.80
N ARG A 875 -1.28 15.56 -21.10
CA ARG A 875 -2.01 14.97 -19.98
C ARG A 875 -1.67 15.67 -18.66
N PHE A 876 -1.82 16.99 -18.67
CA PHE A 876 -2.04 17.77 -17.47
C PHE A 876 -3.54 17.75 -17.18
N ASP A 877 -3.92 17.31 -15.98
CA ASP A 877 -5.33 17.19 -15.61
C ASP A 877 -5.81 18.43 -14.81
N SER A 878 -4.88 19.33 -14.41
CA SER A 878 -5.18 20.60 -13.75
C SER A 878 -4.15 21.68 -14.07
N ASN A 879 -4.50 22.94 -13.78
CA ASN A 879 -3.56 24.07 -13.91
C ASN A 879 -2.40 23.97 -12.90
N VAL A 880 -2.65 23.40 -11.73
CA VAL A 880 -1.63 23.20 -10.69
C VAL A 880 -0.55 22.21 -11.15
N GLU A 881 -0.93 21.18 -11.90
CA GLU A 881 0.04 20.25 -12.49
C GLU A 881 0.95 20.94 -13.52
N MET A 882 0.44 21.92 -14.22
CA MET A 882 1.27 22.74 -15.12
C MET A 882 2.29 23.56 -14.33
N ASP A 883 1.94 24.06 -13.17
CA ASP A 883 2.88 24.77 -12.31
C ASP A 883 3.97 23.82 -11.77
N TYR A 884 3.64 22.57 -11.47
CA TYR A 884 4.65 21.54 -11.17
C TYR A 884 5.61 21.34 -12.33
N TYR A 885 5.09 21.15 -13.53
CA TYR A 885 5.93 20.93 -14.72
C TYR A 885 6.81 22.15 -15.03
N ARG A 886 6.27 23.39 -14.96
CA ARG A 886 7.03 24.65 -15.15
C ARG A 886 8.21 24.77 -14.18
N ASN A 887 8.03 24.29 -12.96
CA ASN A 887 9.05 24.32 -11.93
C ASN A 887 10.08 23.19 -12.03
N GLY A 888 9.86 22.20 -12.91
CA GLY A 888 10.69 21.01 -13.02
C GLY A 888 10.33 19.92 -12.01
N GLY A 889 9.21 20.08 -11.31
CA GLY A 889 8.64 19.17 -10.36
C GLY A 889 8.03 19.86 -9.15
N ILE A 890 7.22 19.12 -8.39
CA ILE A 890 6.52 19.65 -7.20
C ILE A 890 7.48 20.08 -6.10
N LEU A 891 8.55 19.34 -5.85
CA LEU A 891 9.51 19.68 -4.79
C LEU A 891 10.29 20.95 -5.10
N GLN A 892 10.59 21.19 -6.38
CA GLN A 892 11.23 22.43 -6.85
C GLN A 892 10.28 23.61 -6.69
N LEU A 893 9.00 23.45 -7.00
CA LEU A 893 7.97 24.48 -6.75
C LEU A 893 7.91 24.82 -5.25
N VAL A 894 7.76 23.81 -4.39
CA VAL A 894 7.69 24.01 -2.95
C VAL A 894 8.94 24.73 -2.42
N LEU A 895 10.13 24.36 -2.90
CA LEU A 895 11.37 25.04 -2.47
C LEU A 895 11.33 26.54 -2.83
N ARG A 896 10.90 26.88 -4.06
CA ARG A 896 10.80 28.28 -4.50
C ARG A 896 9.76 29.06 -3.72
N ASP A 897 8.60 28.45 -3.45
CA ASP A 897 7.54 29.07 -2.64
C ASP A 897 8.03 29.36 -1.21
N LYS A 898 8.73 28.40 -0.60
CA LYS A 898 9.31 28.58 0.74
C LYS A 898 10.45 29.61 0.76
N LEU A 899 11.18 29.78 -0.34
CA LEU A 899 12.19 30.83 -0.47
C LEU A 899 11.54 32.22 -0.62
N ALA A 900 10.38 32.32 -1.27
CA ALA A 900 9.69 33.58 -1.51
C ALA A 900 8.97 34.10 -0.25
N GLN A 901 8.56 33.22 0.65
CA GLN A 901 7.98 33.58 1.98
C GLN A 901 9.06 34.14 2.91
#